data_2811f17a0cc62728d4085d2b0c5baa20
#
_entry.id   2811f17a0cc62728d4085d2b0c5baa20
#
_cell.length_a   1.000
_cell.length_b   1.000
_cell.length_c   1.000
_cell.angle_alpha   90.00
_cell.angle_beta   90.00
_cell.angle_gamma   90.00
#
_symmetry.space_group_name_H-M   'P 1'
#
loop_
_entity.id
_entity.type
_entity.pdbx_description
1 polymer ?
#
loop_
_entity_poly.entity_id
_entity_poly.type
_entity_poly.pdbx_seq_one_letter_code
_entity_poly.pdbx_strand_id
1 'polypeptide(L)'
;AIKRVVELFIQSFEIDGLANHEMRSVTSLLDAPNITVTQFRDIVNSLLVIHGEISDRFNDTFKSVSRIAIKNIGMDNIIPDFIPPDQPANVEVIVDRFLRHRVMQSPLLQLMDNLLLKLRDHLNSVYSYMGNIVVLGAIDARMKKGKLIHVIGKYEGTYDETELYVPLWEVGAKAQGLIIAANMDGINVPEGIVISSELYKRIKDGNINNPRFKRKLIYMLKKYIDAFTGFRFANPQNPILLSVRSGAVFSMPGVMDTITNVGMTEEIVQYFTQFDEWFAWDCYRRLIHDFAISAYGMDRHIFENLMTQAKDEAGVDLKEKLNGKQMSMLTLKYRYAINKAGHSAPKDPYEQLFYAIIAVFKSWDSPIARNYRQFINISDDWGTAVIAQRMVFGNLSPTSITGVVHSQYIEYEELQIVGEYKTRAQGHDIVSGVAKVFPINEQQKLKFARFAMYPSLEKAYPNHYATLRDAVSRLRKRWGNDIEVEFTFENDVLYILQIRGMAKHMFDIEELVETPQQLSQYLLGQGLAASGGAVSGRAVFDINRIEAIRMQYPKDKIILIRPETNPEDVIGLQKSDGILTSVGGMTSHAVLQMRRLEKSGVSDFSIMKIAESENIAVINREQGGKIVIREGDVITIDGNTGHVYLGAHPTRKVHR
;
A
#
# COMPACT_ATOMS: atom_id res chain seq x y z
N ALA A 1 1.50 3.15 32.96
CA ALA A 1 0.10 2.84 33.29
C ALA A 1 -0.69 2.50 32.03
N ILE A 2 -0.75 3.38 31.01
CA ILE A 2 -1.54 3.19 29.78
C ILE A 2 -1.10 1.93 29.02
N LYS A 3 0.20 1.71 28.82
CA LYS A 3 0.72 0.49 28.19
C LYS A 3 0.17 -0.76 28.87
N ARG A 4 0.22 -0.82 30.21
CA ARG A 4 -0.27 -1.98 30.97
C ARG A 4 -1.77 -2.21 30.82
N VAL A 5 -2.55 -1.15 30.69
CA VAL A 5 -3.99 -1.25 30.42
C VAL A 5 -4.21 -1.81 29.02
N VAL A 6 -3.50 -1.29 28.01
CA VAL A 6 -3.61 -1.78 26.62
C VAL A 6 -3.14 -3.24 26.52
N GLU A 7 -2.06 -3.63 27.21
CA GLU A 7 -1.60 -5.02 27.26
C GLU A 7 -2.63 -5.96 27.87
N LEU A 8 -3.31 -5.56 28.93
CA LEU A 8 -4.40 -6.34 29.53
C LEU A 8 -5.57 -6.53 28.55
N PHE A 9 -5.90 -5.49 27.76
CA PHE A 9 -6.91 -5.61 26.70
C PHE A 9 -6.49 -6.58 25.60
N ILE A 10 -5.24 -6.50 25.16
CA ILE A 10 -4.71 -7.43 24.15
C ILE A 10 -4.85 -8.87 24.66
N GLN A 11 -4.44 -9.14 25.90
CA GLN A 11 -4.57 -10.46 26.51
C GLN A 11 -6.03 -10.93 26.57
N SER A 12 -6.96 -10.03 26.87
CA SER A 12 -8.39 -10.35 26.83
C SER A 12 -8.85 -10.76 25.42
N PHE A 13 -8.45 -10.00 24.40
CA PHE A 13 -8.80 -10.32 23.01
C PHE A 13 -8.07 -11.57 22.48
N GLU A 14 -6.90 -11.90 23.01
CA GLU A 14 -6.20 -13.15 22.70
C GLU A 14 -6.97 -14.37 23.17
N ILE A 15 -7.55 -14.31 24.37
CA ILE A 15 -8.40 -15.38 24.92
C ILE A 15 -9.62 -15.63 24.00
N ASP A 16 -10.17 -14.56 23.43
CA ASP A 16 -11.33 -14.64 22.53
C ASP A 16 -10.92 -14.89 21.05
N GLY A 17 -9.62 -15.03 20.75
CA GLY A 17 -9.11 -15.22 19.40
C GLY A 17 -9.25 -13.98 18.50
N LEU A 18 -9.48 -12.81 19.08
CA LEU A 18 -9.74 -11.55 18.36
C LEU A 18 -8.50 -10.64 18.24
N ALA A 19 -7.46 -10.88 19.05
CA ALA A 19 -6.24 -10.08 18.99
C ALA A 19 -5.52 -10.28 17.66
N ASN A 20 -5.10 -9.19 17.02
CA ASN A 20 -4.38 -9.20 15.77
C ASN A 20 -2.94 -8.67 15.91
N HIS A 21 -2.13 -8.93 14.90
CA HIS A 21 -0.74 -8.49 14.84
C HIS A 21 -0.61 -6.96 14.89
N GLU A 22 -1.52 -6.23 14.26
CA GLU A 22 -1.47 -4.76 14.20
C GLU A 22 -1.62 -4.13 15.58
N MET A 23 -2.52 -4.64 16.40
CA MET A 23 -2.72 -4.16 17.77
C MET A 23 -1.44 -4.32 18.61
N ARG A 24 -0.78 -5.49 18.52
CA ARG A 24 0.50 -5.74 19.21
C ARG A 24 1.59 -4.81 18.69
N SER A 25 1.66 -4.64 17.37
CA SER A 25 2.66 -3.78 16.72
C SER A 25 2.49 -2.31 17.12
N VAL A 26 1.28 -1.79 17.10
CA VAL A 26 1.00 -0.40 17.51
C VAL A 26 1.27 -0.21 19.00
N THR A 27 0.90 -1.19 19.85
CA THR A 27 1.19 -1.12 21.29
C THR A 27 2.69 -1.08 21.57
N SER A 28 3.50 -1.77 20.75
CA SER A 28 4.96 -1.74 20.89
C SER A 28 5.56 -0.34 20.66
N LEU A 29 4.84 0.57 20.00
CA LEU A 29 5.27 1.97 19.83
C LEU A 29 5.36 2.71 21.17
N LEU A 30 4.60 2.27 22.19
CA LEU A 30 4.69 2.82 23.55
C LEU A 30 6.04 2.53 24.22
N ASP A 31 6.87 1.65 23.66
CA ASP A 31 8.23 1.37 24.10
C ASP A 31 9.27 2.28 23.46
N ALA A 32 8.85 3.13 22.51
CA ALA A 32 9.77 4.05 21.84
C ALA A 32 10.36 5.04 22.88
N PRO A 33 11.67 5.26 22.85
CA PRO A 33 12.31 6.24 23.72
C PRO A 33 11.89 7.67 23.34
N ASN A 34 11.63 8.50 24.35
CA ASN A 34 11.32 9.94 24.16
C ASN A 34 10.15 10.19 23.21
N ILE A 35 9.01 9.52 23.45
CA ILE A 35 7.79 9.74 22.67
C ILE A 35 7.32 11.19 22.84
N THR A 36 7.14 11.91 21.72
CA THR A 36 6.53 13.25 21.73
C THR A 36 5.01 13.14 21.94
N VAL A 37 4.38 14.27 22.30
CA VAL A 37 2.90 14.31 22.45
C VAL A 37 2.20 13.96 21.14
N THR A 38 2.76 14.41 20.01
CA THR A 38 2.22 14.11 18.68
C THR A 38 2.34 12.65 18.32
N GLN A 39 3.49 12.01 18.59
CA GLN A 39 3.67 10.56 18.41
C GLN A 39 2.71 9.75 19.31
N PHE A 40 2.53 10.18 20.56
CA PHE A 40 1.61 9.51 21.47
C PHE A 40 0.15 9.64 21.01
N ARG A 41 -0.26 10.80 20.48
CA ARG A 41 -1.57 10.98 19.84
C ARG A 41 -1.76 10.01 18.68
N ASP A 42 -0.74 9.85 17.82
CA ASP A 42 -0.79 8.96 16.67
C ASP A 42 -0.98 7.49 17.10
N ILE A 43 -0.31 7.07 18.17
CA ILE A 43 -0.49 5.74 18.77
C ILE A 43 -1.94 5.55 19.26
N VAL A 44 -2.47 6.54 19.98
CA VAL A 44 -3.85 6.49 20.51
C VAL A 44 -4.87 6.42 19.39
N ASN A 45 -4.71 7.22 18.32
CA ASN A 45 -5.59 7.18 17.17
C ASN A 45 -5.54 5.81 16.47
N SER A 46 -4.35 5.23 16.30
CA SER A 46 -4.20 3.89 15.72
C SER A 46 -4.87 2.81 16.57
N LEU A 47 -4.75 2.89 17.90
CA LEU A 47 -5.42 1.97 18.81
C LEU A 47 -6.95 2.10 18.77
N LEU A 48 -7.48 3.32 18.59
CA LEU A 48 -8.93 3.55 18.39
C LEU A 48 -9.45 2.87 17.12
N VAL A 49 -8.73 3.01 16.01
CA VAL A 49 -9.09 2.37 14.72
C VAL A 49 -9.10 0.85 14.89
N ILE A 50 -8.03 0.27 15.42
CA ILE A 50 -7.91 -1.19 15.61
C ILE A 50 -8.97 -1.71 16.59
N HIS A 51 -9.26 -0.96 17.65
CA HIS A 51 -10.33 -1.31 18.59
C HIS A 51 -11.71 -1.33 17.91
N GLY A 52 -12.00 -0.33 17.07
CA GLY A 52 -13.22 -0.31 16.25
C GLY A 52 -13.35 -1.57 15.39
N GLU A 53 -12.30 -1.92 14.65
CA GLU A 53 -12.28 -3.11 13.80
C GLU A 53 -12.51 -4.43 14.57
N ILE A 54 -11.91 -4.56 15.75
CA ILE A 54 -12.12 -5.73 16.62
C ILE A 54 -13.57 -5.78 17.09
N SER A 55 -14.12 -4.64 17.50
CA SER A 55 -15.52 -4.53 17.93
C SER A 55 -16.48 -4.92 16.81
N ASP A 56 -16.20 -4.50 15.58
CA ASP A 56 -17.02 -4.83 14.42
C ASP A 56 -16.95 -6.33 14.08
N ARG A 57 -15.77 -6.93 14.10
CA ARG A 57 -15.62 -8.39 13.92
C ARG A 57 -16.38 -9.18 14.97
N PHE A 58 -16.30 -8.75 16.21
CA PHE A 58 -17.05 -9.36 17.31
C PHE A 58 -18.56 -9.29 17.03
N ASN A 59 -19.06 -8.12 16.65
CA ASN A 59 -20.45 -7.90 16.31
C ASN A 59 -20.89 -8.78 15.11
N ASP A 60 -20.08 -8.86 14.05
CA ASP A 60 -20.41 -9.67 12.87
C ASP A 60 -20.47 -11.17 13.16
N THR A 61 -19.54 -11.66 13.99
CA THR A 61 -19.57 -13.06 14.45
C THR A 61 -20.85 -13.35 15.23
N PHE A 62 -21.20 -12.47 16.16
CA PHE A 62 -22.45 -12.62 16.93
C PHE A 62 -23.69 -12.46 16.06
N LYS A 63 -23.71 -11.56 15.08
CA LYS A 63 -24.80 -11.45 14.09
C LYS A 63 -25.03 -12.76 13.37
N SER A 64 -23.98 -13.37 12.89
CA SER A 64 -24.05 -14.64 12.16
C SER A 64 -24.56 -15.79 13.03
N VAL A 65 -24.01 -15.94 14.25
CA VAL A 65 -24.47 -16.94 15.22
C VAL A 65 -25.93 -16.70 15.62
N SER A 66 -26.29 -15.45 15.87
CA SER A 66 -27.67 -15.09 16.25
C SER A 66 -28.67 -15.38 15.12
N ARG A 67 -28.31 -15.08 13.86
CA ARG A 67 -29.14 -15.43 12.69
C ARG A 67 -29.39 -16.93 12.58
N ILE A 68 -28.34 -17.75 12.77
CA ILE A 68 -28.46 -19.21 12.75
C ILE A 68 -29.33 -19.70 13.91
N ALA A 69 -29.12 -19.18 15.11
CA ALA A 69 -29.91 -19.54 16.29
C ALA A 69 -31.39 -19.19 16.12
N ILE A 70 -31.70 -17.98 15.64
CA ILE A 70 -33.06 -17.50 15.38
C ILE A 70 -33.73 -18.36 14.30
N LYS A 71 -33.01 -18.71 13.24
CA LYS A 71 -33.52 -19.56 12.16
C LYS A 71 -33.85 -20.99 12.65
N ASN A 72 -33.05 -21.52 13.59
CA ASN A 72 -33.21 -22.88 14.10
C ASN A 72 -34.25 -22.99 15.24
N ILE A 73 -34.41 -21.94 16.08
CA ILE A 73 -35.34 -21.93 17.22
C ILE A 73 -36.74 -21.50 16.80
N GLY A 74 -36.86 -20.77 15.69
CA GLY A 74 -38.11 -20.18 15.20
C GLY A 74 -38.43 -18.82 15.87
N MET A 75 -38.95 -17.89 15.06
CA MET A 75 -39.21 -16.51 15.51
C MET A 75 -40.19 -16.38 16.67
N ASP A 76 -41.17 -17.28 16.75
CA ASP A 76 -42.25 -17.26 17.76
C ASP A 76 -41.77 -17.60 19.17
N ASN A 77 -40.58 -18.21 19.28
CA ASN A 77 -39.97 -18.61 20.55
C ASN A 77 -38.94 -17.61 21.08
N ILE A 78 -38.67 -16.56 20.32
CA ILE A 78 -37.64 -15.57 20.65
C ILE A 78 -38.28 -14.33 21.26
N ILE A 79 -38.28 -14.32 22.51
CA ILE A 79 -38.28 -13.26 23.50
C ILE A 79 -39.14 -12.04 23.16
N PRO A 80 -40.33 -11.94 23.70
CA PRO A 80 -41.21 -10.76 23.61
C PRO A 80 -40.53 -9.44 24.01
N ASP A 81 -39.47 -9.51 24.81
CA ASP A 81 -38.78 -8.33 25.38
C ASP A 81 -37.93 -7.55 24.33
N PHE A 82 -37.70 -8.13 23.17
CA PHE A 82 -36.87 -7.50 22.09
C PHE A 82 -37.68 -7.03 20.88
N ILE A 83 -38.98 -7.25 20.85
CA ILE A 83 -39.88 -6.86 19.75
C ILE A 83 -40.82 -5.77 20.26
N PRO A 84 -40.80 -4.54 19.72
CA PRO A 84 -41.86 -3.58 20.02
C PRO A 84 -43.16 -4.06 19.44
N PRO A 85 -44.29 -3.83 20.16
CA PRO A 85 -45.60 -4.30 19.73
C PRO A 85 -46.05 -3.81 18.34
N ASP A 86 -45.45 -2.75 17.82
CA ASP A 86 -45.93 -2.01 16.65
C ASP A 86 -45.04 -2.15 15.39
N GLN A 87 -44.03 -3.03 15.40
CA GLN A 87 -43.14 -3.20 14.26
C GLN A 87 -43.13 -4.65 13.75
N PRO A 88 -43.15 -4.85 12.40
CA PRO A 88 -43.02 -6.20 11.86
C PRO A 88 -41.67 -6.81 12.28
N ALA A 89 -41.72 -8.00 12.83
CA ALA A 89 -40.57 -8.74 13.32
C ALA A 89 -39.69 -9.17 12.12
N ASN A 90 -38.65 -8.39 11.85
CA ASN A 90 -37.56 -8.79 10.94
C ASN A 90 -36.41 -9.34 11.77
N VAL A 91 -35.86 -10.51 11.39
CA VAL A 91 -34.72 -11.17 12.04
C VAL A 91 -33.54 -10.20 12.22
N GLU A 92 -33.27 -9.36 11.23
CA GLU A 92 -32.19 -8.38 11.26
C GLU A 92 -32.38 -7.34 12.39
N VAL A 93 -33.59 -6.84 12.57
CA VAL A 93 -33.91 -5.86 13.61
C VAL A 93 -33.80 -6.47 15.00
N ILE A 94 -34.20 -7.74 15.16
CA ILE A 94 -34.08 -8.46 16.42
C ILE A 94 -32.62 -8.71 16.77
N VAL A 95 -31.83 -9.17 15.81
CA VAL A 95 -30.39 -9.38 15.97
C VAL A 95 -29.68 -8.08 16.34
N ASP A 96 -29.95 -7.00 15.63
CA ASP A 96 -29.33 -5.69 15.88
C ASP A 96 -29.67 -5.17 17.29
N ARG A 97 -30.91 -5.30 17.73
CA ARG A 97 -31.35 -4.90 19.10
C ARG A 97 -30.73 -5.78 20.17
N PHE A 98 -30.69 -7.09 19.98
CA PHE A 98 -30.04 -8.02 20.93
C PHE A 98 -28.55 -7.65 21.06
N LEU A 99 -27.86 -7.40 19.95
CA LEU A 99 -26.46 -7.03 19.95
C LEU A 99 -26.24 -5.68 20.64
N ARG A 100 -27.03 -4.67 20.31
CA ARG A 100 -26.93 -3.34 20.96
C ARG A 100 -27.20 -3.44 22.47
N HIS A 101 -28.13 -4.28 22.90
CA HIS A 101 -28.51 -4.35 24.30
C HIS A 101 -27.64 -5.28 25.16
N ARG A 102 -27.05 -6.33 24.57
CA ARG A 102 -26.26 -7.34 25.30
C ARG A 102 -24.78 -7.33 25.02
N VAL A 103 -24.38 -7.01 23.80
CA VAL A 103 -22.98 -7.10 23.35
C VAL A 103 -22.29 -5.74 23.38
N MET A 104 -22.92 -4.69 22.86
CA MET A 104 -22.35 -3.34 22.92
C MET A 104 -22.34 -2.72 24.32
N GLN A 105 -23.03 -3.34 25.30
CA GLN A 105 -22.92 -3.03 26.71
C GLN A 105 -21.79 -3.83 27.41
N SER A 106 -20.92 -4.51 26.69
CA SER A 106 -19.75 -5.12 27.32
C SER A 106 -18.96 -4.02 28.06
N PRO A 107 -18.88 -4.09 29.40
CA PRO A 107 -18.23 -3.04 30.20
C PRO A 107 -16.80 -2.83 29.79
N LEU A 108 -16.15 -3.87 29.23
CA LEU A 108 -14.76 -3.86 28.81
C LEU A 108 -14.57 -3.05 27.52
N LEU A 109 -15.40 -3.29 26.49
CA LEU A 109 -15.34 -2.55 25.22
C LEU A 109 -15.67 -1.07 25.44
N GLN A 110 -16.70 -0.77 26.22
CA GLN A 110 -17.07 0.61 26.56
C GLN A 110 -16.00 1.32 27.40
N LEU A 111 -15.35 0.61 28.32
CA LEU A 111 -14.26 1.18 29.12
C LEU A 111 -13.06 1.55 28.24
N MET A 112 -12.72 0.70 27.28
CA MET A 112 -11.62 0.94 26.34
C MET A 112 -11.92 2.14 25.44
N ASP A 113 -13.09 2.17 24.83
CA ASP A 113 -13.55 3.28 23.99
C ASP A 113 -13.52 4.60 24.75
N ASN A 114 -14.12 4.64 25.93
CA ASN A 114 -14.12 5.82 26.78
C ASN A 114 -12.72 6.26 27.20
N LEU A 115 -11.82 5.33 27.49
CA LEU A 115 -10.44 5.63 27.85
C LEU A 115 -9.66 6.24 26.67
N LEU A 116 -9.73 5.60 25.51
CA LEU A 116 -9.01 6.04 24.31
C LEU A 116 -9.56 7.37 23.78
N LEU A 117 -10.89 7.54 23.76
CA LEU A 117 -11.52 8.79 23.34
C LEU A 117 -11.16 9.96 24.27
N LYS A 118 -11.26 9.77 25.59
CA LYS A 118 -10.88 10.80 26.57
C LYS A 118 -9.39 11.14 26.46
N LEU A 119 -8.55 10.14 26.24
CA LEU A 119 -7.11 10.34 26.06
C LEU A 119 -6.81 11.12 24.78
N ARG A 120 -7.45 10.79 23.66
CA ARG A 120 -7.35 11.53 22.40
C ARG A 120 -7.78 12.98 22.57
N ASP A 121 -8.93 13.21 23.19
CA ASP A 121 -9.47 14.56 23.38
C ASP A 121 -8.58 15.40 24.30
N HIS A 122 -8.01 14.79 25.34
CA HIS A 122 -7.05 15.43 26.22
C HIS A 122 -5.75 15.78 25.47
N LEU A 123 -5.22 14.86 24.65
CA LEU A 123 -4.02 15.09 23.84
C LEU A 123 -4.24 16.20 22.80
N ASN A 124 -5.39 16.23 22.14
CA ASN A 124 -5.74 17.30 21.21
C ASN A 124 -5.84 18.67 21.93
N SER A 125 -6.39 18.70 23.12
CA SER A 125 -6.44 19.90 23.96
C SER A 125 -5.04 20.37 24.38
N VAL A 126 -4.18 19.46 24.83
CA VAL A 126 -2.77 19.77 25.18
C VAL A 126 -2.00 20.26 23.97
N TYR A 127 -2.19 19.63 22.79
CA TYR A 127 -1.51 20.04 21.57
C TYR A 127 -1.90 21.45 21.12
N SER A 128 -3.17 21.82 21.22
CA SER A 128 -3.64 23.17 20.88
C SER A 128 -3.10 24.26 21.83
N TYR A 129 -2.76 23.89 23.07
CA TYR A 129 -2.26 24.83 24.08
C TYR A 129 -0.73 25.02 24.10
N MET A 130 0.05 23.98 23.78
CA MET A 130 1.48 23.97 24.09
C MET A 130 2.41 24.08 22.88
N GLY A 131 1.91 24.04 21.63
CA GLY A 131 2.81 24.02 20.48
C GLY A 131 3.96 23.01 20.70
N ASN A 132 4.54 22.44 19.78
CA ASN A 132 5.56 21.39 19.68
C ASN A 132 6.54 21.07 20.86
N ILE A 133 6.24 21.40 22.10
CA ILE A 133 7.16 21.19 23.22
C ILE A 133 6.46 20.52 24.40
N VAL A 134 6.32 19.21 24.37
CA VAL A 134 6.36 18.42 25.61
C VAL A 134 6.86 16.99 25.29
N VAL A 135 8.03 16.68 25.75
CA VAL A 135 8.53 15.33 25.90
C VAL A 135 7.80 14.71 27.08
N LEU A 136 6.96 13.72 26.84
CA LEU A 136 6.40 12.90 27.93
C LEU A 136 7.56 12.11 28.53
N GLY A 137 8.05 12.65 29.57
CA GLY A 137 9.06 12.31 30.54
C GLY A 137 9.92 11.09 30.34
N ALA A 138 11.20 11.29 30.50
CA ALA A 138 12.16 10.27 30.80
C ALA A 138 11.68 9.35 31.92
N ILE A 139 11.08 8.24 31.58
CA ILE A 139 10.91 7.12 32.48
C ILE A 139 12.08 6.18 32.22
N ASP A 140 13.02 6.26 33.13
CA ASP A 140 14.20 5.42 33.30
C ASP A 140 15.38 5.68 32.34
N ALA A 141 16.41 6.33 32.90
CA ALA A 141 17.70 6.65 32.27
C ALA A 141 18.57 5.41 31.95
N ARG A 142 18.00 4.21 31.94
CA ARG A 142 18.63 2.95 31.50
C ARG A 142 18.19 2.53 30.11
N MET A 143 17.88 3.47 29.25
CA MET A 143 17.49 3.18 27.88
C MET A 143 18.65 2.49 27.13
N LYS A 144 18.44 1.26 26.76
CA LYS A 144 19.24 0.58 25.73
C LYS A 144 19.23 1.47 24.49
N LYS A 145 20.38 1.98 24.05
CA LYS A 145 20.50 2.64 22.76
C LYS A 145 19.89 1.73 21.70
N GLY A 146 18.94 2.22 20.93
CA GLY A 146 18.31 1.46 19.87
C GLY A 146 19.35 0.86 18.93
N LYS A 147 19.04 -0.31 18.39
CA LYS A 147 19.92 -1.01 17.45
C LYS A 147 19.93 -0.26 16.11
N LEU A 148 21.12 0.06 15.58
CA LEU A 148 21.22 0.83 14.34
C LEU A 148 20.93 0.01 13.08
N ILE A 149 21.17 -1.30 13.13
CA ILE A 149 20.94 -2.22 12.00
C ILE A 149 20.30 -3.50 12.53
N HIS A 150 19.19 -3.90 11.90
CA HIS A 150 18.54 -5.20 12.09
C HIS A 150 18.71 -6.04 10.84
N VAL A 151 18.59 -7.36 10.96
CA VAL A 151 18.74 -8.30 9.85
C VAL A 151 17.37 -8.86 9.47
N ILE A 152 17.07 -8.92 8.17
CA ILE A 152 15.95 -9.68 7.60
C ILE A 152 16.51 -11.04 7.20
N GLY A 153 16.15 -12.09 7.93
CA GLY A 153 16.65 -13.45 7.72
C GLY A 153 16.25 -14.36 8.87
N LYS A 154 16.56 -15.64 8.75
CA LYS A 154 16.34 -16.59 9.85
C LYS A 154 17.29 -16.28 11.01
N TYR A 155 16.75 -16.23 12.20
CA TYR A 155 17.54 -16.13 13.42
C TYR A 155 17.99 -17.54 13.84
N GLU A 156 19.29 -17.70 14.14
CA GLU A 156 19.81 -18.96 14.69
C GLU A 156 19.34 -19.12 16.15
N GLY A 157 18.57 -20.17 16.42
CA GLY A 157 18.05 -20.53 17.74
C GLY A 157 16.58 -20.96 17.65
N THR A 158 16.14 -21.74 18.64
CA THR A 158 14.73 -22.09 18.82
C THR A 158 14.01 -20.88 19.43
N TYR A 159 13.66 -19.90 18.62
CA TYR A 159 12.73 -18.88 19.04
C TYR A 159 11.31 -19.39 18.82
N ASP A 160 10.48 -19.32 19.85
CA ASP A 160 9.05 -19.34 19.69
C ASP A 160 8.68 -18.15 18.79
N GLU A 161 7.94 -18.37 17.70
CA GLU A 161 7.50 -17.33 16.77
C GLU A 161 6.77 -16.19 17.49
N THR A 162 6.23 -16.45 18.68
CA THR A 162 5.55 -15.47 19.53
C THR A 162 6.51 -14.57 20.31
N GLU A 163 7.79 -14.97 20.48
CA GLU A 163 8.78 -14.24 21.26
C GLU A 163 9.69 -13.33 20.43
N LEU A 164 9.62 -13.39 19.09
CA LEU A 164 10.43 -12.54 18.22
C LEU A 164 9.98 -11.08 18.34
N TYR A 165 10.57 -10.36 19.29
CA TYR A 165 10.31 -8.94 19.46
C TYR A 165 11.15 -8.10 18.50
N VAL A 166 10.47 -7.41 17.57
CA VAL A 166 11.08 -6.46 16.65
C VAL A 166 10.43 -5.09 16.87
N PRO A 167 11.18 -4.09 17.37
CA PRO A 167 10.60 -2.79 17.70
C PRO A 167 10.13 -2.04 16.46
N LEU A 168 8.83 -1.87 16.33
CA LEU A 168 8.19 -1.21 15.19
C LEU A 168 8.73 0.21 14.96
N TRP A 169 8.98 0.95 16.03
CA TRP A 169 9.51 2.32 15.95
C TRP A 169 10.95 2.41 15.41
N GLU A 170 11.74 1.32 15.49
CA GLU A 170 13.09 1.25 14.92
C GLU A 170 13.08 0.86 13.44
N VAL A 171 12.27 -0.14 13.08
CA VAL A 171 12.35 -0.80 11.77
C VAL A 171 11.23 -0.43 10.81
N GLY A 172 10.09 0.07 11.33
CA GLY A 172 8.89 0.34 10.57
C GLY A 172 8.09 -0.92 10.21
N ALA A 173 6.82 -0.71 9.79
CA ALA A 173 5.87 -1.80 9.59
C ALA A 173 6.27 -2.79 8.49
N LYS A 174 6.82 -2.31 7.37
CA LYS A 174 7.27 -3.18 6.27
C LYS A 174 8.37 -4.14 6.72
N ALA A 175 9.40 -3.63 7.39
CA ALA A 175 10.52 -4.45 7.82
C ALA A 175 10.13 -5.39 8.95
N GLN A 176 9.31 -4.94 9.90
CA GLN A 176 8.80 -5.80 10.97
C GLN A 176 8.06 -7.01 10.38
N GLY A 177 7.15 -6.79 9.41
CA GLY A 177 6.43 -7.86 8.74
C GLY A 177 7.36 -8.85 8.02
N LEU A 178 8.39 -8.34 7.33
CA LEU A 178 9.37 -9.19 6.64
C LEU A 178 10.24 -10.00 7.60
N ILE A 179 10.68 -9.41 8.71
CA ILE A 179 11.49 -10.11 9.72
C ILE A 179 10.66 -11.23 10.35
N ILE A 180 9.39 -10.98 10.68
CA ILE A 180 8.49 -11.99 11.21
C ILE A 180 8.29 -13.11 10.19
N ALA A 181 7.96 -12.78 8.94
CA ALA A 181 7.73 -13.76 7.89
C ALA A 181 8.98 -14.61 7.57
N ALA A 182 10.18 -14.01 7.61
CA ALA A 182 11.44 -14.73 7.37
C ALA A 182 11.72 -15.82 8.42
N ASN A 183 11.09 -15.72 9.60
CA ASN A 183 11.22 -16.71 10.69
C ASN A 183 10.04 -17.71 10.72
N MET A 184 9.09 -17.61 9.80
CA MET A 184 8.01 -18.59 9.65
C MET A 184 8.46 -19.75 8.76
N ASP A 185 8.10 -20.96 9.14
CA ASP A 185 8.42 -22.15 8.34
C ASP A 185 7.72 -22.13 6.98
N GLY A 186 8.47 -22.48 5.94
CA GLY A 186 7.97 -22.55 4.56
C GLY A 186 7.69 -21.19 3.90
N ILE A 187 8.06 -20.07 4.53
CA ILE A 187 7.98 -18.74 3.94
C ILE A 187 9.40 -18.28 3.58
N ASN A 188 9.63 -18.01 2.29
CA ASN A 188 10.89 -17.44 1.85
C ASN A 188 10.76 -15.92 1.72
N VAL A 189 11.65 -15.22 2.41
CA VAL A 189 11.80 -13.76 2.33
C VAL A 189 13.23 -13.50 1.87
N PRO A 190 13.47 -12.65 0.86
CA PRO A 190 14.83 -12.29 0.49
C PRO A 190 15.56 -11.65 1.67
N GLU A 191 16.80 -12.05 1.90
CA GLU A 191 17.63 -11.55 2.99
C GLU A 191 17.92 -10.06 2.81
N GLY A 192 18.19 -9.39 3.94
CA GLY A 192 18.50 -7.97 3.91
C GLY A 192 18.84 -7.39 5.26
N ILE A 193 19.01 -6.09 5.28
CA ILE A 193 19.19 -5.32 6.50
C ILE A 193 18.21 -4.16 6.58
N VAL A 194 17.92 -3.77 7.80
CA VAL A 194 17.12 -2.58 8.11
C VAL A 194 18.00 -1.60 8.84
N ILE A 195 18.19 -0.44 8.27
CA ILE A 195 18.84 0.70 8.89
C ILE A 195 17.77 1.45 9.66
N SER A 196 17.89 1.51 10.99
CA SER A 196 16.84 1.99 11.86
C SER A 196 16.56 3.50 11.74
N SER A 197 15.38 3.92 12.16
CA SER A 197 14.98 5.33 12.25
C SER A 197 15.89 6.16 13.18
N GLU A 198 16.60 5.51 14.11
CA GLU A 198 17.59 6.16 14.96
C GLU A 198 18.76 6.75 14.14
N LEU A 199 19.16 6.08 13.05
CA LEU A 199 20.18 6.62 12.16
C LEU A 199 19.67 7.84 11.38
N TYR A 200 18.39 7.87 10.97
CA TYR A 200 17.77 9.03 10.36
C TYR A 200 17.91 10.27 11.26
N LYS A 201 17.59 10.14 12.55
CA LYS A 201 17.72 11.25 13.51
C LYS A 201 19.15 11.79 13.55
N ARG A 202 20.16 10.92 13.58
CA ARG A 202 21.57 11.33 13.55
C ARG A 202 22.00 12.01 12.26
N ILE A 203 21.38 11.62 11.14
CA ILE A 203 21.63 12.24 9.83
C ILE A 203 21.01 13.64 9.78
N LYS A 204 19.78 13.80 10.28
CA LYS A 204 19.08 15.07 10.36
C LYS A 204 19.84 16.11 11.18
N ASP A 205 20.54 15.68 12.23
CA ASP A 205 21.40 16.53 13.06
C ASP A 205 22.71 17.00 12.37
N GLY A 206 22.84 16.84 11.06
CA GLY A 206 23.93 17.39 10.23
C GLY A 206 25.18 16.53 10.11
N ASN A 207 25.18 15.32 10.64
CA ASN A 207 26.35 14.43 10.61
C ASN A 207 26.68 13.85 9.20
N ILE A 208 25.77 13.99 8.25
CA ILE A 208 25.90 13.39 6.90
C ILE A 208 27.10 13.92 6.11
N ASN A 209 27.44 15.20 6.28
CA ASN A 209 28.57 15.83 5.59
C ASN A 209 29.93 15.53 6.23
N ASN A 210 29.94 14.81 7.34
CA ASN A 210 31.18 14.44 8.03
C ASN A 210 31.85 13.23 7.35
N PRO A 211 33.06 13.37 6.75
CA PRO A 211 33.72 12.26 6.07
C PRO A 211 34.05 11.06 6.97
N ARG A 212 34.23 11.29 8.27
CA ARG A 212 34.45 10.20 9.24
C ARG A 212 33.17 9.42 9.49
N PHE A 213 32.03 10.11 9.55
CA PHE A 213 30.73 9.47 9.67
C PHE A 213 30.40 8.63 8.41
N LYS A 214 30.58 9.19 7.22
CA LYS A 214 30.40 8.47 5.94
C LYS A 214 31.22 7.18 5.92
N ARG A 215 32.53 7.27 6.18
CA ARG A 215 33.42 6.09 6.18
C ARG A 215 33.02 5.04 7.19
N LYS A 216 32.63 5.45 8.41
CA LYS A 216 32.18 4.53 9.46
C LYS A 216 30.89 3.82 9.07
N LEU A 217 29.95 4.55 8.47
CA LEU A 217 28.67 3.98 8.01
C LEU A 217 28.89 3.00 6.86
N ILE A 218 29.68 3.36 5.84
CA ILE A 218 30.03 2.44 4.73
C ILE A 218 30.70 1.17 5.27
N TYR A 219 31.65 1.28 6.19
CA TYR A 219 32.30 0.12 6.79
C TYR A 219 31.30 -0.80 7.54
N MET A 220 30.38 -0.21 8.28
CA MET A 220 29.34 -0.95 9.00
C MET A 220 28.37 -1.64 8.01
N LEU A 221 27.91 -0.92 6.98
CA LEU A 221 27.06 -1.48 5.93
C LEU A 221 27.75 -2.66 5.25
N LYS A 222 29.02 -2.47 4.84
CA LYS A 222 29.81 -3.54 4.22
C LYS A 222 29.82 -4.81 5.06
N LYS A 223 30.12 -4.71 6.35
CA LYS A 223 30.16 -5.86 7.26
C LYS A 223 28.84 -6.65 7.27
N TYR A 224 27.70 -5.95 7.34
CA TYR A 224 26.40 -6.61 7.39
C TYR A 224 25.98 -7.15 6.01
N ILE A 225 26.24 -6.40 4.94
CA ILE A 225 25.90 -6.81 3.57
C ILE A 225 26.73 -8.04 3.17
N ASP A 226 28.04 -8.01 3.41
CA ASP A 226 28.92 -9.16 3.11
C ASP A 226 28.50 -10.41 3.87
N ALA A 227 28.06 -10.26 5.13
CA ALA A 227 27.63 -11.38 5.96
C ALA A 227 26.42 -12.12 5.37
N PHE A 228 25.34 -11.40 4.95
CA PHE A 228 24.17 -12.09 4.42
C PHE A 228 24.27 -12.42 2.93
N THR A 229 25.08 -11.69 2.16
CA THR A 229 25.26 -11.97 0.73
C THR A 229 26.36 -12.99 0.44
N GLY A 230 27.14 -13.41 1.45
CA GLY A 230 28.30 -14.27 1.25
C GLY A 230 29.32 -13.62 0.32
N PHE A 231 29.58 -12.31 0.48
CA PHE A 231 30.49 -11.50 -0.37
C PHE A 231 30.07 -11.42 -1.87
N ARG A 232 28.79 -11.67 -2.16
CA ARG A 232 28.26 -11.63 -3.53
C ARG A 232 27.69 -10.28 -3.93
N PHE A 233 27.56 -9.33 -2.98
CA PHE A 233 27.07 -8.00 -3.32
C PHE A 233 27.99 -7.34 -4.34
N ALA A 234 27.42 -7.00 -5.50
CA ALA A 234 28.12 -6.43 -6.63
C ALA A 234 29.37 -7.21 -7.11
N ASN A 235 29.42 -8.52 -6.87
CA ASN A 235 30.48 -9.37 -7.40
C ASN A 235 30.20 -9.65 -8.88
N PRO A 236 31.11 -9.29 -9.81
CA PRO A 236 30.88 -9.45 -11.25
C PRO A 236 30.68 -10.90 -11.71
N GLN A 237 31.12 -11.89 -10.93
CA GLN A 237 31.04 -13.31 -11.30
C GLN A 237 29.75 -14.00 -10.84
N ASN A 238 29.11 -13.47 -9.80
CA ASN A 238 27.85 -13.98 -9.27
C ASN A 238 27.13 -12.90 -8.45
N PRO A 239 26.61 -11.88 -9.13
CA PRO A 239 26.17 -10.66 -8.49
C PRO A 239 24.86 -10.83 -7.71
N ILE A 240 24.82 -10.24 -6.51
CA ILE A 240 23.61 -9.91 -5.80
C ILE A 240 23.43 -8.40 -5.89
N LEU A 241 22.21 -7.97 -6.27
CA LEU A 241 21.79 -6.56 -6.27
C LEU A 241 20.81 -6.31 -5.11
N LEU A 242 20.70 -5.06 -4.70
CA LEU A 242 19.84 -4.67 -3.60
C LEU A 242 18.74 -3.69 -4.06
N SER A 243 17.58 -3.80 -3.43
CA SER A 243 16.54 -2.78 -3.41
C SER A 243 16.65 -2.00 -2.11
N VAL A 244 16.68 -0.67 -2.19
CA VAL A 244 16.73 0.23 -1.03
C VAL A 244 15.42 1.01 -0.97
N ARG A 245 14.63 0.79 0.09
CA ARG A 245 13.29 1.36 0.22
C ARG A 245 12.99 1.82 1.65
N SER A 246 12.01 2.70 1.79
CA SER A 246 11.56 3.21 3.09
C SER A 246 10.83 2.15 3.91
N GLY A 247 11.00 2.24 5.23
CA GLY A 247 10.31 1.44 6.24
C GLY A 247 9.74 2.34 7.33
N ALA A 248 8.74 3.16 7.01
CA ALA A 248 8.08 3.99 8.01
C ALA A 248 7.17 3.17 8.93
N VAL A 249 6.90 3.69 10.14
CA VAL A 249 5.95 3.11 11.09
C VAL A 249 4.55 3.02 10.48
N PHE A 250 4.12 4.10 9.84
CA PHE A 250 2.84 4.17 9.13
C PHE A 250 3.05 4.06 7.62
N SER A 251 2.17 3.32 6.96
CA SER A 251 2.26 3.11 5.52
C SER A 251 1.95 4.40 4.76
N MET A 252 2.85 4.81 3.85
CA MET A 252 2.70 5.95 2.95
C MET A 252 2.96 5.47 1.50
N PRO A 253 1.97 4.83 0.85
CA PRO A 253 2.14 4.25 -0.47
C PRO A 253 2.50 5.30 -1.53
N GLY A 254 3.54 5.03 -2.33
CA GLY A 254 3.96 5.90 -3.44
C GLY A 254 4.61 7.24 -3.05
N VAL A 255 4.62 7.59 -1.75
CA VAL A 255 5.09 8.90 -1.28
C VAL A 255 6.60 8.91 -1.00
N MET A 256 7.15 7.75 -0.64
CA MET A 256 8.54 7.58 -0.26
C MET A 256 9.33 6.89 -1.37
N ASP A 257 10.55 7.32 -1.54
CA ASP A 257 11.43 6.81 -2.60
C ASP A 257 11.83 5.34 -2.41
N THR A 258 12.09 4.71 -3.55
CA THR A 258 12.69 3.38 -3.66
C THR A 258 13.76 3.43 -4.75
N ILE A 259 14.94 2.93 -4.46
CA ILE A 259 16.03 2.80 -5.43
C ILE A 259 16.31 1.32 -5.62
N THR A 260 16.15 0.86 -6.84
CA THR A 260 16.32 -0.55 -7.23
C THR A 260 17.65 -0.79 -7.92
N ASN A 261 18.05 -2.07 -8.01
CA ASN A 261 19.25 -2.51 -8.69
C ASN A 261 20.56 -1.89 -8.13
N VAL A 262 20.57 -1.50 -6.85
CA VAL A 262 21.77 -0.97 -6.20
C VAL A 262 22.87 -2.03 -6.19
N GLY A 263 24.06 -1.65 -6.57
CA GLY A 263 25.20 -2.53 -6.82
C GLY A 263 25.46 -2.80 -8.30
N MET A 264 24.57 -2.39 -9.21
CA MET A 264 24.78 -2.56 -10.65
C MET A 264 25.93 -1.69 -11.15
N THR A 265 26.90 -2.31 -11.80
CA THR A 265 28.04 -1.67 -12.46
C THR A 265 28.09 -2.09 -13.93
N GLU A 266 28.96 -1.43 -14.73
CA GLU A 266 29.14 -1.82 -16.13
C GLU A 266 29.65 -3.28 -16.27
N GLU A 267 30.49 -3.74 -15.35
CA GLU A 267 30.97 -5.12 -15.32
C GLU A 267 29.85 -6.12 -15.04
N ILE A 268 28.91 -5.75 -14.15
CA ILE A 268 27.74 -6.58 -13.83
C ILE A 268 26.75 -6.56 -15.00
N VAL A 269 26.57 -5.44 -15.69
CA VAL A 269 25.80 -5.41 -16.93
C VAL A 269 26.36 -6.42 -17.92
N GLN A 270 27.69 -6.44 -18.13
CA GLN A 270 28.33 -7.42 -19.01
C GLN A 270 28.13 -8.88 -18.57
N TYR A 271 28.10 -9.13 -17.25
CA TYR A 271 27.75 -10.46 -16.73
C TYR A 271 26.33 -10.87 -17.12
N PHE A 272 25.34 -10.01 -16.89
CA PHE A 272 23.95 -10.33 -17.19
C PHE A 272 23.65 -10.35 -18.68
N THR A 273 24.36 -9.58 -19.53
CA THR A 273 24.17 -9.62 -20.99
C THR A 273 24.49 -10.98 -21.60
N GLN A 274 25.28 -11.82 -20.93
CA GLN A 274 25.52 -13.20 -21.37
C GLN A 274 24.26 -14.08 -21.29
N PHE A 275 23.29 -13.70 -20.48
CA PHE A 275 22.04 -14.43 -20.29
C PHE A 275 20.85 -13.74 -20.96
N ASP A 276 20.70 -12.43 -20.73
CA ASP A 276 19.63 -11.61 -21.31
C ASP A 276 20.10 -10.15 -21.41
N GLU A 277 20.36 -9.69 -22.62
CA GLU A 277 20.83 -8.32 -22.88
C GLU A 277 19.78 -7.28 -22.48
N TRP A 278 18.49 -7.54 -22.75
CA TRP A 278 17.41 -6.64 -22.39
C TRP A 278 17.30 -6.46 -20.89
N PHE A 279 17.30 -7.58 -20.16
CA PHE A 279 17.26 -7.58 -18.69
C PHE A 279 18.41 -6.78 -18.08
N ALA A 280 19.64 -7.05 -18.53
CA ALA A 280 20.84 -6.39 -18.02
C ALA A 280 20.74 -4.86 -18.14
N TRP A 281 20.36 -4.38 -19.32
CA TRP A 281 20.27 -2.94 -19.59
C TRP A 281 19.04 -2.30 -18.94
N ASP A 282 17.90 -2.98 -18.83
CA ASP A 282 16.73 -2.45 -18.09
C ASP A 282 17.04 -2.29 -16.60
N CYS A 283 17.73 -3.25 -15.97
CA CYS A 283 18.16 -3.12 -14.58
C CYS A 283 19.10 -1.93 -14.37
N TYR A 284 20.06 -1.73 -15.27
CA TYR A 284 20.98 -0.59 -15.17
C TYR A 284 20.27 0.75 -15.44
N ARG A 285 19.38 0.79 -16.41
CA ARG A 285 18.53 1.96 -16.70
C ARG A 285 17.70 2.35 -15.47
N ARG A 286 17.11 1.37 -14.78
CA ARG A 286 16.32 1.62 -13.56
C ARG A 286 17.18 2.22 -12.46
N LEU A 287 18.37 1.66 -12.20
CA LEU A 287 19.28 2.24 -11.20
C LEU A 287 19.59 3.71 -11.53
N ILE A 288 19.93 4.01 -12.79
CA ILE A 288 20.28 5.36 -13.23
C ILE A 288 19.08 6.31 -13.08
N HIS A 289 17.88 5.86 -13.48
CA HIS A 289 16.65 6.60 -13.34
C HIS A 289 16.34 6.91 -11.86
N ASP A 290 16.36 5.88 -11.01
CA ASP A 290 16.01 6.03 -9.59
C ASP A 290 17.00 6.96 -8.87
N PHE A 291 18.30 6.88 -9.20
CA PHE A 291 19.29 7.83 -8.69
C PHE A 291 19.04 9.25 -9.17
N ALA A 292 18.69 9.44 -10.44
CA ALA A 292 18.42 10.76 -11.01
C ALA A 292 17.28 11.46 -10.25
N ILE A 293 16.20 10.74 -10.01
CA ILE A 293 15.02 11.28 -9.34
C ILE A 293 15.28 11.45 -7.84
N SER A 294 15.65 10.36 -7.15
CA SER A 294 15.66 10.32 -5.69
C SER A 294 16.89 10.97 -5.06
N ALA A 295 18.08 10.81 -5.68
CA ALA A 295 19.32 11.35 -5.11
C ALA A 295 19.66 12.75 -5.63
N TYR A 296 19.31 13.06 -6.86
CA TYR A 296 19.69 14.34 -7.52
C TYR A 296 18.50 15.27 -7.75
N GLY A 297 17.25 14.82 -7.50
CA GLY A 297 16.06 15.64 -7.64
C GLY A 297 15.76 16.08 -9.08
N MET A 298 16.18 15.28 -10.08
CA MET A 298 15.91 15.60 -11.48
C MET A 298 14.44 15.37 -11.82
N ASP A 299 13.95 16.13 -12.81
CA ASP A 299 12.58 16.01 -13.28
C ASP A 299 12.36 14.64 -13.98
N ARG A 300 11.36 13.89 -13.50
CA ARG A 300 10.95 12.60 -14.05
C ARG A 300 10.59 12.66 -15.53
N HIS A 301 9.95 13.74 -15.98
CA HIS A 301 9.52 13.92 -17.36
C HIS A 301 10.68 13.87 -18.38
N ILE A 302 11.90 14.21 -17.97
CA ILE A 302 13.09 14.06 -18.84
C ILE A 302 13.24 12.60 -19.28
N PHE A 303 13.10 11.67 -18.36
CA PHE A 303 13.30 10.24 -18.59
C PHE A 303 12.09 9.59 -19.26
N GLU A 304 10.89 10.03 -18.95
CA GLU A 304 9.64 9.60 -19.59
C GLU A 304 9.64 9.98 -21.08
N ASN A 305 10.05 11.20 -21.40
CA ASN A 305 10.19 11.66 -22.79
C ASN A 305 11.23 10.83 -23.56
N LEU A 306 12.38 10.52 -22.95
CA LEU A 306 13.40 9.67 -23.57
C LEU A 306 12.90 8.24 -23.81
N MET A 307 12.09 7.68 -22.88
CA MET A 307 11.45 6.37 -23.04
C MET A 307 10.43 6.41 -24.17
N THR A 308 9.58 7.43 -24.23
CA THR A 308 8.59 7.60 -25.29
C THR A 308 9.26 7.71 -26.65
N GLN A 309 10.28 8.55 -26.77
CA GLN A 309 11.07 8.68 -27.98
C GLN A 309 11.69 7.34 -28.43
N ALA A 310 12.24 6.55 -27.48
CA ALA A 310 12.83 5.26 -27.79
C ALA A 310 11.78 4.24 -28.29
N LYS A 311 10.57 4.26 -27.76
CA LYS A 311 9.44 3.44 -28.22
C LYS A 311 9.00 3.86 -29.64
N ASP A 312 8.87 5.16 -29.88
CA ASP A 312 8.46 5.72 -31.17
C ASP A 312 9.51 5.38 -32.25
N GLU A 313 10.81 5.58 -31.96
CA GLU A 313 11.94 5.22 -32.87
C GLU A 313 11.94 3.71 -33.20
N ALA A 314 11.50 2.86 -32.28
CA ALA A 314 11.40 1.41 -32.45
C ALA A 314 10.07 0.94 -33.05
N GLY A 315 9.08 1.83 -33.19
CA GLY A 315 7.72 1.48 -33.65
C GLY A 315 6.96 0.56 -32.71
N VAL A 316 7.20 0.65 -31.39
CA VAL A 316 6.58 -0.20 -30.37
C VAL A 316 5.79 0.60 -29.33
N ASP A 317 4.74 0.01 -28.82
CA ASP A 317 3.86 0.60 -27.81
C ASP A 317 4.32 0.34 -26.36
N LEU A 318 5.05 -0.76 -26.12
CA LEU A 318 5.50 -1.21 -24.82
C LEU A 318 7.03 -1.33 -24.74
N LYS A 319 7.60 -0.97 -23.61
CA LYS A 319 9.06 -1.06 -23.37
C LYS A 319 9.60 -2.50 -23.47
N GLU A 320 8.77 -3.49 -23.13
CA GLU A 320 9.11 -4.91 -23.18
C GLU A 320 9.32 -5.42 -24.61
N LYS A 321 8.86 -4.66 -25.60
CA LYS A 321 9.06 -4.95 -27.02
C LYS A 321 10.35 -4.33 -27.59
N LEU A 322 11.04 -3.46 -26.87
CA LEU A 322 12.38 -3.01 -27.21
C LEU A 322 13.34 -4.20 -27.17
N ASN A 323 14.29 -4.27 -28.08
CA ASN A 323 15.36 -5.26 -28.00
C ASN A 323 16.50 -4.79 -27.09
N GLY A 324 17.48 -5.68 -26.80
CA GLY A 324 18.58 -5.39 -25.88
C GLY A 324 19.41 -4.18 -26.31
N LYS A 325 19.71 -4.04 -27.62
CA LYS A 325 20.45 -2.89 -28.17
C LYS A 325 19.70 -1.57 -28.02
N GLN A 326 18.39 -1.58 -28.24
CA GLN A 326 17.54 -0.40 -28.05
C GLN A 326 17.47 0.00 -26.56
N MET A 327 17.38 -0.98 -25.64
CA MET A 327 17.44 -0.74 -24.21
C MET A 327 18.80 -0.19 -23.76
N SER A 328 19.90 -0.72 -24.32
CA SER A 328 21.25 -0.20 -24.08
C SER A 328 21.36 1.28 -24.51
N MET A 329 20.90 1.59 -25.73
CA MET A 329 20.92 2.96 -26.26
C MET A 329 20.11 3.93 -25.38
N LEU A 330 18.92 3.52 -24.92
CA LEU A 330 18.09 4.29 -24.02
C LEU A 330 18.83 4.55 -22.69
N THR A 331 19.49 3.55 -22.14
CA THR A 331 20.28 3.67 -20.90
C THR A 331 21.42 4.68 -21.07
N LEU A 332 22.08 4.69 -22.22
CA LEU A 332 23.10 5.69 -22.52
C LEU A 332 22.54 7.10 -22.66
N LYS A 333 21.33 7.27 -23.26
CA LYS A 333 20.61 8.55 -23.29
C LYS A 333 20.30 9.04 -21.86
N TYR A 334 19.89 8.15 -20.94
CA TYR A 334 19.67 8.48 -19.53
C TYR A 334 20.96 8.96 -18.85
N ARG A 335 22.07 8.22 -19.00
CA ARG A 335 23.39 8.63 -18.47
C ARG A 335 23.83 9.99 -19.00
N TYR A 336 23.64 10.22 -20.29
CA TYR A 336 23.96 11.51 -20.89
C TYR A 336 23.14 12.66 -20.26
N ALA A 337 21.84 12.46 -20.05
CA ALA A 337 20.99 13.46 -19.41
C ALA A 337 21.47 13.80 -17.99
N ILE A 338 21.83 12.79 -17.18
CA ILE A 338 22.37 12.97 -15.82
C ILE A 338 23.71 13.72 -15.86
N ASN A 339 24.63 13.32 -16.75
CA ASN A 339 25.93 13.97 -16.87
C ASN A 339 25.79 15.42 -17.32
N LYS A 340 24.87 15.72 -18.24
CA LYS A 340 24.56 17.10 -18.68
C LYS A 340 24.04 17.96 -17.53
N ALA A 341 23.34 17.37 -16.56
CA ALA A 341 22.90 18.04 -15.34
C ALA A 341 24.02 18.20 -14.28
N GLY A 342 25.25 17.76 -14.55
CA GLY A 342 26.38 17.85 -13.63
C GLY A 342 26.45 16.74 -12.58
N HIS A 343 25.69 15.65 -12.78
CA HIS A 343 25.64 14.52 -11.85
C HIS A 343 26.22 13.25 -12.49
N SER A 344 26.55 12.26 -11.66
CA SER A 344 26.92 10.91 -12.14
C SER A 344 26.59 9.88 -11.06
N ALA A 345 26.04 8.72 -11.46
CA ALA A 345 25.85 7.61 -10.53
C ALA A 345 27.22 7.14 -10.00
N PRO A 346 27.35 6.88 -8.69
CA PRO A 346 28.60 6.39 -8.12
C PRO A 346 29.02 5.07 -8.76
N LYS A 347 30.31 4.93 -9.03
CA LYS A 347 30.86 3.69 -9.61
C LYS A 347 31.05 2.59 -8.57
N ASP A 348 31.42 2.98 -7.34
CA ASP A 348 31.58 2.03 -6.23
C ASP A 348 30.23 1.58 -5.69
N PRO A 349 29.95 0.27 -5.61
CA PRO A 349 28.66 -0.26 -5.16
C PRO A 349 28.27 0.12 -3.73
N TYR A 350 29.26 0.25 -2.83
CA TYR A 350 28.99 0.65 -1.45
C TYR A 350 28.72 2.16 -1.33
N GLU A 351 29.31 2.95 -2.22
CA GLU A 351 28.91 4.35 -2.36
C GLU A 351 27.51 4.49 -2.95
N GLN A 352 27.15 3.68 -3.96
CA GLN A 352 25.77 3.61 -4.45
C GLN A 352 24.82 3.31 -3.29
N LEU A 353 25.11 2.27 -2.50
CA LEU A 353 24.28 1.89 -1.35
C LEU A 353 24.18 3.02 -0.32
N PHE A 354 25.30 3.67 0.01
CA PHE A 354 25.29 4.81 0.93
C PHE A 354 24.39 5.94 0.45
N TYR A 355 24.56 6.39 -0.82
CA TYR A 355 23.76 7.49 -1.36
C TYR A 355 22.28 7.09 -1.55
N ALA A 356 21.99 5.84 -1.90
CA ALA A 356 20.62 5.33 -1.95
C ALA A 356 19.94 5.39 -0.58
N ILE A 357 20.61 4.94 0.49
CA ILE A 357 20.10 5.03 1.87
C ILE A 357 19.84 6.49 2.25
N ILE A 358 20.76 7.39 1.92
CA ILE A 358 20.60 8.81 2.23
C ILE A 358 19.45 9.45 1.45
N ALA A 359 19.29 9.11 0.18
CA ALA A 359 18.17 9.60 -0.63
C ALA A 359 16.82 9.16 -0.06
N VAL A 360 16.69 7.88 0.32
CA VAL A 360 15.48 7.36 0.93
C VAL A 360 15.21 8.02 2.29
N PHE A 361 16.21 8.26 3.12
CA PHE A 361 16.02 9.02 4.36
C PHE A 361 15.53 10.45 4.09
N LYS A 362 16.12 11.14 3.10
CA LYS A 362 15.73 12.51 2.73
C LYS A 362 14.31 12.57 2.16
N SER A 363 13.82 11.52 1.50
CA SER A 363 12.47 11.51 0.95
C SER A 363 11.38 11.63 2.02
N TRP A 364 11.68 11.27 3.29
CA TRP A 364 10.79 11.55 4.44
C TRP A 364 10.51 13.05 4.60
N ASP A 365 11.50 13.90 4.34
CA ASP A 365 11.39 15.35 4.47
C ASP A 365 10.96 16.06 3.18
N SER A 366 10.64 15.29 2.11
CA SER A 366 10.12 15.87 0.87
C SER A 366 8.79 16.60 1.09
N PRO A 367 8.48 17.65 0.30
CA PRO A 367 7.20 18.36 0.41
C PRO A 367 5.99 17.43 0.31
N ILE A 368 6.03 16.47 -0.61
CA ILE A 368 4.96 15.47 -0.82
C ILE A 368 4.76 14.62 0.44
N ALA A 369 5.85 14.11 1.02
CA ALA A 369 5.79 13.28 2.21
C ALA A 369 5.29 14.07 3.44
N ARG A 370 5.70 15.32 3.60
CA ARG A 370 5.22 16.20 4.68
C ARG A 370 3.73 16.50 4.52
N ASN A 371 3.30 16.94 3.34
CA ASN A 371 1.89 17.21 3.08
C ASN A 371 1.02 15.96 3.33
N TYR A 372 1.50 14.79 2.88
CA TYR A 372 0.81 13.53 3.11
C TYR A 372 0.66 13.22 4.61
N ARG A 373 1.74 13.36 5.41
CA ARG A 373 1.68 13.14 6.86
C ARG A 373 0.77 14.16 7.57
N GLN A 374 0.82 15.44 7.17
CA GLN A 374 -0.10 16.44 7.70
C GLN A 374 -1.55 16.07 7.47
N PHE A 375 -1.86 15.55 6.27
CA PHE A 375 -3.20 15.13 5.93
C PHE A 375 -3.68 13.94 6.78
N ILE A 376 -2.87 12.90 6.94
CA ILE A 376 -3.23 11.73 7.76
C ILE A 376 -2.95 11.95 9.25
N ASN A 377 -2.65 13.19 9.65
CA ASN A 377 -2.33 13.59 11.02
C ASN A 377 -1.21 12.78 11.69
N ILE A 378 -0.17 12.41 10.92
CA ILE A 378 1.01 11.70 11.43
C ILE A 378 2.14 12.68 11.71
N SER A 379 2.77 12.52 12.89
CA SER A 379 3.89 13.35 13.32
C SER A 379 5.14 13.18 12.44
N ASP A 380 5.81 14.30 12.15
CA ASP A 380 7.12 14.32 11.48
C ASP A 380 8.23 13.69 12.33
N ASP A 381 8.04 13.59 13.65
CA ASP A 381 9.04 13.10 14.61
C ASP A 381 9.32 11.59 14.50
N TRP A 382 8.45 10.83 13.83
CA TRP A 382 8.66 9.40 13.64
C TRP A 382 9.92 9.08 12.83
N GLY A 383 10.15 9.83 11.75
CA GLY A 383 11.18 9.48 10.79
C GLY A 383 10.83 8.20 10.02
N THR A 384 11.82 7.68 9.32
CA THR A 384 11.70 6.41 8.60
C THR A 384 12.91 5.53 8.86
N ALA A 385 12.75 4.22 8.82
CA ALA A 385 13.83 3.29 8.62
C ALA A 385 14.11 3.12 7.11
N VAL A 386 15.21 2.49 6.76
CA VAL A 386 15.55 2.13 5.38
C VAL A 386 15.85 0.64 5.30
N ILE A 387 15.22 -0.03 4.38
CA ILE A 387 15.38 -1.46 4.11
C ILE A 387 16.30 -1.61 2.90
N ALA A 388 17.43 -2.29 3.07
CA ALA A 388 18.30 -2.73 1.97
C ALA A 388 18.19 -4.26 1.85
N GLN A 389 17.51 -4.75 0.83
CA GLN A 389 17.11 -6.14 0.68
C GLN A 389 17.60 -6.70 -0.65
N ARG A 390 18.02 -7.97 -0.67
CA ARG A 390 18.37 -8.70 -1.88
C ARG A 390 17.21 -8.63 -2.88
N MET A 391 17.53 -8.25 -4.10
CA MET A 391 16.55 -8.32 -5.18
C MET A 391 16.32 -9.76 -5.62
N VAL A 392 15.07 -10.07 -5.90
CA VAL A 392 14.61 -11.24 -6.65
C VAL A 392 13.90 -10.75 -7.89
N PHE A 393 14.04 -11.46 -8.99
CA PHE A 393 13.70 -10.95 -10.30
C PHE A 393 12.53 -11.71 -10.93
N GLY A 394 11.37 -11.09 -10.95
CA GLY A 394 10.19 -11.58 -11.69
C GLY A 394 10.31 -11.43 -13.21
N ASN A 395 11.46 -10.95 -13.69
CA ASN A 395 11.80 -10.79 -15.10
C ASN A 395 13.07 -11.55 -15.53
N LEU A 396 13.60 -12.42 -14.68
CA LEU A 396 14.85 -13.16 -14.95
C LEU A 396 14.65 -14.25 -16.02
N SER A 397 13.48 -14.86 -16.09
CA SER A 397 13.16 -15.92 -17.05
C SER A 397 11.73 -15.76 -17.58
N PRO A 398 11.35 -16.47 -18.65
CA PRO A 398 9.96 -16.45 -19.14
C PRO A 398 8.92 -16.95 -18.15
N THR A 399 9.32 -17.79 -17.18
CA THR A 399 8.44 -18.33 -16.12
C THR A 399 8.50 -17.54 -14.83
N SER A 400 9.41 -16.54 -14.73
CA SER A 400 9.46 -15.64 -13.58
C SER A 400 8.23 -14.74 -13.54
N ILE A 401 7.67 -14.57 -12.36
CA ILE A 401 6.38 -13.91 -12.12
C ILE A 401 6.54 -12.95 -10.94
N THR A 402 5.91 -11.80 -11.03
CA THR A 402 5.70 -10.94 -9.87
C THR A 402 4.23 -10.57 -9.75
N GLY A 403 3.76 -10.27 -8.55
CA GLY A 403 2.36 -9.97 -8.34
C GLY A 403 2.05 -9.41 -6.95
N VAL A 404 0.79 -9.05 -6.81
CA VAL A 404 0.19 -8.64 -5.55
C VAL A 404 -1.12 -9.41 -5.36
N VAL A 405 -1.31 -9.98 -4.20
CA VAL A 405 -2.53 -10.69 -3.83
C VAL A 405 -3.10 -10.16 -2.53
N HIS A 406 -4.41 -10.24 -2.44
CA HIS A 406 -5.17 -9.99 -1.23
C HIS A 406 -5.79 -11.30 -0.76
N SER A 407 -5.76 -11.56 0.54
CA SER A 407 -6.59 -12.59 1.13
C SER A 407 -8.02 -12.10 1.19
N GLN A 408 -8.98 -12.92 0.80
CA GLN A 408 -10.40 -12.62 0.88
C GLN A 408 -11.15 -13.85 1.34
N TYR A 409 -11.99 -13.73 2.38
CA TYR A 409 -12.98 -14.73 2.70
C TYR A 409 -14.22 -14.52 1.83
N ILE A 410 -14.64 -15.57 1.13
CA ILE A 410 -15.96 -15.67 0.56
C ILE A 410 -16.77 -16.59 1.47
N GLU A 411 -17.96 -16.12 1.89
CA GLU A 411 -18.93 -16.81 2.71
C GLU A 411 -18.62 -18.30 3.00
N TYR A 412 -18.24 -18.57 4.27
CA TYR A 412 -18.28 -19.89 4.89
C TYR A 412 -17.24 -20.95 4.54
N GLU A 413 -16.01 -20.77 4.19
CA GLU A 413 -15.01 -21.87 4.44
C GLU A 413 -13.73 -21.88 3.60
N GLU A 414 -13.63 -21.22 2.44
CA GLU A 414 -12.39 -21.27 1.68
C GLU A 414 -11.68 -19.91 1.57
N LEU A 415 -10.41 -19.89 1.98
CA LEU A 415 -9.53 -18.78 1.70
C LEU A 415 -9.35 -18.65 0.19
N GLN A 416 -9.87 -17.58 -0.37
CA GLN A 416 -9.55 -17.16 -1.72
C GLN A 416 -8.46 -16.10 -1.70
N ILE A 417 -7.57 -16.19 -2.68
CA ILE A 417 -6.62 -15.13 -2.98
C ILE A 417 -7.01 -14.48 -4.30
N VAL A 418 -7.17 -13.16 -4.27
CA VAL A 418 -7.47 -12.34 -5.45
C VAL A 418 -6.37 -11.32 -5.65
N GLY A 419 -6.15 -10.88 -6.87
CA GLY A 419 -5.11 -9.91 -7.15
C GLY A 419 -4.63 -9.98 -8.58
N GLU A 420 -3.40 -9.57 -8.80
CA GLU A 420 -2.85 -9.40 -10.13
C GLU A 420 -1.42 -9.93 -10.19
N TYR A 421 -1.09 -10.53 -11.32
CA TYR A 421 0.27 -10.95 -11.60
C TYR A 421 0.72 -10.55 -13.01
N LYS A 422 2.02 -10.53 -13.22
CA LYS A 422 2.65 -10.34 -14.53
C LYS A 422 3.88 -11.22 -14.66
N THR A 423 4.07 -11.78 -15.84
CA THR A 423 5.30 -12.49 -16.20
C THR A 423 6.35 -11.50 -16.71
N ARG A 424 7.63 -11.80 -16.55
CA ARG A 424 8.76 -10.99 -17.00
C ARG A 424 8.70 -9.51 -16.57
N ALA A 425 8.31 -9.26 -15.31
CA ALA A 425 8.15 -7.93 -14.73
C ALA A 425 8.79 -7.82 -13.36
N GLN A 426 9.09 -6.61 -12.94
CA GLN A 426 9.46 -6.29 -11.56
C GLN A 426 8.26 -5.69 -10.83
N GLY A 427 8.24 -5.75 -9.48
CA GLY A 427 7.11 -5.33 -8.66
C GLY A 427 6.60 -3.91 -8.97
N HIS A 428 7.49 -2.97 -9.25
CA HIS A 428 7.12 -1.60 -9.63
C HIS A 428 6.25 -1.54 -10.90
N ASP A 429 6.43 -2.45 -11.85
CA ASP A 429 5.64 -2.48 -13.09
C ASP A 429 4.16 -2.83 -12.83
N ILE A 430 3.85 -3.51 -11.71
CA ILE A 430 2.47 -3.84 -11.32
C ILE A 430 1.83 -2.67 -10.56
N VAL A 431 2.55 -2.14 -9.58
CA VAL A 431 2.03 -1.10 -8.67
C VAL A 431 1.83 0.24 -9.39
N SER A 432 2.59 0.52 -10.46
CA SER A 432 2.41 1.73 -11.29
C SER A 432 1.11 1.75 -12.10
N GLY A 433 0.44 0.60 -12.27
CA GLY A 433 -0.84 0.52 -13.00
C GLY A 433 -0.75 0.64 -14.52
N VAL A 434 0.42 0.92 -15.08
CA VAL A 434 0.65 1.11 -16.53
C VAL A 434 0.75 -0.21 -17.28
N ALA A 435 1.06 -1.30 -16.58
CA ALA A 435 1.34 -2.58 -17.18
C ALA A 435 0.07 -3.45 -17.35
N LYS A 436 0.01 -4.20 -18.45
CA LYS A 436 -0.96 -5.28 -18.61
C LYS A 436 -0.74 -6.35 -17.55
N VAL A 437 -1.75 -6.57 -16.69
CA VAL A 437 -1.72 -7.56 -15.60
C VAL A 437 -2.75 -8.65 -15.82
N PHE A 438 -2.56 -9.80 -15.17
CA PHE A 438 -3.38 -10.99 -15.30
C PHE A 438 -4.03 -11.36 -13.97
N PRO A 439 -5.22 -12.00 -13.98
CA PRO A 439 -5.93 -12.36 -12.75
C PRO A 439 -5.27 -13.54 -12.02
N ILE A 440 -5.38 -13.58 -10.71
CA ILE A 440 -4.83 -14.66 -9.89
C ILE A 440 -5.65 -15.95 -10.02
N ASN A 441 -6.99 -15.88 -9.96
CA ASN A 441 -7.86 -17.07 -10.01
C ASN A 441 -8.93 -17.00 -11.10
N GLU A 442 -9.56 -18.13 -11.41
CA GLU A 442 -10.59 -18.21 -12.46
C GLU A 442 -11.89 -17.48 -12.08
N GLN A 443 -12.27 -17.43 -10.81
CA GLN A 443 -13.46 -16.69 -10.38
C GLN A 443 -13.30 -15.20 -10.63
N GLN A 444 -12.12 -14.65 -10.28
CA GLN A 444 -11.78 -13.25 -10.58
C GLN A 444 -11.85 -12.99 -12.09
N LYS A 445 -11.33 -13.90 -12.91
CA LYS A 445 -11.38 -13.80 -14.36
C LYS A 445 -12.82 -13.73 -14.89
N LEU A 446 -13.72 -14.55 -14.36
CA LEU A 446 -15.13 -14.58 -14.76
C LEU A 446 -15.88 -13.32 -14.31
N LYS A 447 -15.51 -12.77 -13.14
CA LYS A 447 -16.18 -11.60 -12.57
C LYS A 447 -15.86 -10.30 -13.31
N PHE A 448 -14.64 -10.18 -13.88
CA PHE A 448 -14.18 -8.94 -14.52
C PHE A 448 -13.90 -9.15 -16.00
N ALA A 449 -14.70 -8.51 -16.87
CA ALA A 449 -14.63 -8.64 -18.34
C ALA A 449 -13.23 -8.37 -18.91
N ARG A 450 -12.47 -7.45 -18.29
CA ARG A 450 -11.08 -7.12 -18.70
C ARG A 450 -10.13 -8.33 -18.66
N PHE A 451 -10.43 -9.32 -17.83
CA PHE A 451 -9.61 -10.54 -17.69
C PHE A 451 -10.06 -11.68 -18.60
N ALA A 452 -11.20 -11.56 -19.29
CA ALA A 452 -11.78 -12.66 -20.07
C ALA A 452 -10.80 -13.31 -21.05
N MET A 453 -9.94 -12.50 -21.68
CA MET A 453 -8.95 -12.93 -22.68
C MET A 453 -7.62 -13.44 -22.07
N TYR A 454 -7.39 -13.28 -20.77
CA TYR A 454 -6.11 -13.57 -20.13
C TYR A 454 -6.15 -14.82 -19.28
N PRO A 455 -5.05 -15.62 -19.24
CA PRO A 455 -4.99 -16.78 -18.37
C PRO A 455 -4.87 -16.33 -16.89
N SER A 456 -5.58 -16.99 -15.98
CA SER A 456 -5.34 -16.83 -14.54
C SER A 456 -4.03 -17.52 -14.14
N LEU A 457 -3.44 -17.08 -13.01
CA LEU A 457 -2.30 -17.79 -12.40
C LEU A 457 -2.68 -19.24 -12.06
N GLU A 458 -3.89 -19.43 -11.51
CA GLU A 458 -4.44 -20.72 -11.15
C GLU A 458 -4.41 -21.73 -12.31
N LYS A 459 -4.76 -21.27 -13.52
CA LYS A 459 -4.81 -22.12 -14.72
C LYS A 459 -3.46 -22.21 -15.44
N ALA A 460 -2.72 -21.10 -15.56
CA ALA A 460 -1.46 -21.04 -16.30
C ALA A 460 -0.30 -21.67 -15.51
N TYR A 461 -0.31 -21.52 -14.18
CA TYR A 461 0.76 -21.96 -13.28
C TYR A 461 0.18 -22.59 -11.99
N PRO A 462 -0.49 -23.74 -12.07
CA PRO A 462 -1.25 -24.31 -10.94
C PRO A 462 -0.38 -24.59 -9.70
N ASN A 463 0.87 -25.02 -9.88
CA ASN A 463 1.80 -25.24 -8.77
C ASN A 463 2.19 -23.93 -8.06
N HIS A 464 2.43 -22.87 -8.81
CA HIS A 464 2.73 -21.55 -8.24
C HIS A 464 1.52 -21.00 -7.48
N TYR A 465 0.31 -21.16 -8.04
CA TYR A 465 -0.93 -20.75 -7.39
C TYR A 465 -1.14 -21.50 -6.06
N ALA A 466 -0.96 -22.82 -6.05
CA ALA A 466 -1.10 -23.63 -4.85
C ALA A 466 -0.08 -23.22 -3.76
N THR A 467 1.19 -23.02 -4.15
CA THR A 467 2.25 -22.57 -3.24
C THR A 467 1.95 -21.18 -2.67
N LEU A 468 1.50 -20.25 -3.52
CA LEU A 468 1.15 -18.89 -3.10
C LEU A 468 -0.04 -18.90 -2.13
N ARG A 469 -1.09 -19.67 -2.44
CA ARG A 469 -2.28 -19.80 -1.58
C ARG A 469 -1.94 -20.35 -0.19
N ASP A 470 -1.09 -21.38 -0.12
CA ASP A 470 -0.61 -21.93 1.16
C ASP A 470 0.18 -20.89 1.95
N ALA A 471 1.12 -20.20 1.32
CA ALA A 471 1.90 -19.14 1.96
C ALA A 471 1.02 -18.01 2.49
N VAL A 472 0.07 -17.53 1.69
CA VAL A 472 -0.88 -16.47 2.12
C VAL A 472 -1.77 -16.95 3.27
N SER A 473 -2.20 -18.21 3.26
CA SER A 473 -2.99 -18.80 4.36
C SER A 473 -2.23 -18.77 5.68
N ARG A 474 -0.96 -19.19 5.68
CA ARG A 474 -0.08 -19.17 6.87
C ARG A 474 0.17 -17.74 7.37
N LEU A 475 0.48 -16.83 6.45
CA LEU A 475 0.69 -15.42 6.76
C LEU A 475 -0.57 -14.80 7.37
N ARG A 476 -1.74 -15.04 6.76
CA ARG A 476 -3.01 -14.53 7.26
C ARG A 476 -3.32 -15.04 8.67
N LYS A 477 -3.10 -16.33 8.92
CA LYS A 477 -3.25 -16.90 10.27
C LYS A 477 -2.37 -16.20 11.29
N ARG A 478 -1.13 -15.85 10.92
CA ARG A 478 -0.19 -15.14 11.80
C ARG A 478 -0.60 -13.68 12.04
N TRP A 479 -1.14 -12.99 11.01
CA TRP A 479 -1.58 -11.59 11.12
C TRP A 479 -2.93 -11.44 11.84
N GLY A 480 -3.78 -12.47 11.79
CA GLY A 480 -5.11 -12.45 12.42
C GLY A 480 -6.16 -11.62 11.66
N ASN A 481 -5.84 -11.09 10.46
CA ASN A 481 -6.74 -10.31 9.61
C ASN A 481 -6.43 -10.57 8.14
N ASP A 482 -7.25 -9.99 7.25
CA ASP A 482 -6.95 -10.03 5.82
C ASP A 482 -5.66 -9.27 5.53
N ILE A 483 -4.91 -9.76 4.56
CA ILE A 483 -3.59 -9.24 4.21
C ILE A 483 -3.45 -9.02 2.71
N GLU A 484 -2.65 -8.02 2.37
CA GLU A 484 -2.06 -7.81 1.06
C GLU A 484 -0.64 -8.35 1.07
N VAL A 485 -0.27 -9.11 0.05
CA VAL A 485 1.05 -9.71 -0.09
C VAL A 485 1.63 -9.41 -1.46
N GLU A 486 2.79 -8.75 -1.49
CA GLU A 486 3.62 -8.62 -2.69
C GLU A 486 4.54 -9.83 -2.80
N PHE A 487 4.56 -10.48 -3.95
CA PHE A 487 5.31 -11.72 -4.17
C PHE A 487 6.06 -11.74 -5.50
N THR A 488 7.07 -12.60 -5.57
CA THR A 488 7.79 -12.90 -6.81
C THR A 488 8.15 -14.39 -6.85
N PHE A 489 7.96 -15.02 -8.00
CA PHE A 489 8.56 -16.31 -8.33
C PHE A 489 9.82 -16.08 -9.16
N GLU A 490 10.96 -16.45 -8.61
CA GLU A 490 12.25 -16.48 -9.30
C GLU A 490 12.70 -17.93 -9.41
N ASN A 491 12.87 -18.45 -10.64
CA ASN A 491 13.23 -19.85 -10.89
C ASN A 491 12.33 -20.83 -10.09
N ASP A 492 11.02 -20.63 -10.18
CA ASP A 492 9.96 -21.42 -9.53
C ASP A 492 9.93 -21.36 -7.99
N VAL A 493 10.80 -20.57 -7.36
CA VAL A 493 10.81 -20.34 -5.92
C VAL A 493 10.00 -19.09 -5.58
N LEU A 494 9.01 -19.26 -4.70
CA LEU A 494 8.21 -18.16 -4.17
C LEU A 494 9.01 -17.35 -3.15
N TYR A 495 9.01 -16.02 -3.32
CA TYR A 495 9.53 -15.05 -2.35
C TYR A 495 8.43 -14.05 -1.98
N ILE A 496 8.30 -13.79 -0.69
CA ILE A 496 7.41 -12.76 -0.14
C ILE A 496 8.22 -11.47 0.02
N LEU A 497 7.76 -10.40 -0.62
CA LEU A 497 8.47 -9.12 -0.68
C LEU A 497 7.91 -8.07 0.27
N GLN A 498 6.62 -8.14 0.57
CA GLN A 498 5.94 -7.26 1.51
C GLN A 498 4.64 -7.90 1.99
N ILE A 499 4.29 -7.64 3.24
CA ILE A 499 3.03 -8.03 3.84
C ILE A 499 2.43 -6.80 4.48
N ARG A 500 1.13 -6.59 4.25
CA ARG A 500 0.38 -5.50 4.84
C ARG A 500 -0.95 -6.02 5.35
N GLY A 501 -1.31 -5.72 6.60
CA GLY A 501 -2.66 -5.94 7.09
C GLY A 501 -3.66 -5.09 6.31
N MET A 502 -4.80 -5.64 6.00
CA MET A 502 -5.92 -4.92 5.40
C MET A 502 -6.91 -4.62 6.50
N ALA A 503 -7.12 -3.33 6.77
CA ALA A 503 -8.22 -2.90 7.61
C ALA A 503 -9.53 -3.15 6.86
N LYS A 504 -10.49 -3.80 7.50
CA LYS A 504 -11.88 -3.76 7.06
C LYS A 504 -12.46 -2.44 7.54
N HIS A 505 -12.44 -1.45 6.70
CA HIS A 505 -13.17 -0.23 6.99
C HIS A 505 -14.66 -0.50 6.71
N MET A 506 -15.47 -0.51 7.76
CA MET A 506 -16.91 -0.45 7.63
C MET A 506 -17.29 1.03 7.58
N PHE A 507 -17.62 1.51 6.39
CA PHE A 507 -18.07 2.89 6.19
C PHE A 507 -19.54 2.92 5.82
N ASP A 508 -20.15 4.04 6.16
CA ASP A 508 -21.36 4.49 5.48
C ASP A 508 -21.00 4.71 4.02
N ILE A 509 -21.36 3.79 3.15
CA ILE A 509 -21.21 3.97 1.72
C ILE A 509 -22.47 4.59 1.12
N GLU A 510 -22.29 5.45 0.15
CA GLU A 510 -23.41 5.92 -0.67
C GLU A 510 -23.68 4.90 -1.78
N GLU A 511 -24.93 4.46 -1.90
CA GLU A 511 -25.40 3.62 -3.00
C GLU A 511 -26.34 4.41 -3.90
N LEU A 512 -26.38 4.05 -5.20
CA LEU A 512 -27.38 4.61 -6.11
C LEU A 512 -28.79 4.21 -5.67
N VAL A 513 -29.71 5.15 -5.70
CA VAL A 513 -31.14 4.91 -5.43
C VAL A 513 -31.77 4.13 -6.57
N GLU A 514 -31.38 4.46 -7.81
CA GLU A 514 -31.88 3.84 -9.04
C GLU A 514 -31.10 2.56 -9.37
N THR A 515 -31.79 1.58 -9.93
CA THR A 515 -31.15 0.33 -10.36
C THR A 515 -30.34 0.51 -11.64
N PRO A 516 -29.34 -0.35 -11.92
CA PRO A 516 -28.56 -0.29 -13.16
C PRO A 516 -29.43 -0.37 -14.43
N GLN A 517 -30.58 -1.07 -14.37
CA GLN A 517 -31.51 -1.16 -15.49
C GLN A 517 -32.18 0.18 -15.77
N GLN A 518 -32.57 0.92 -14.75
CA GLN A 518 -33.16 2.27 -14.88
C GLN A 518 -32.14 3.27 -15.42
N LEU A 519 -30.85 3.09 -15.10
CA LEU A 519 -29.76 3.95 -15.52
C LEU A 519 -29.12 3.56 -16.86
N SER A 520 -29.58 2.49 -17.52
CA SER A 520 -28.94 1.93 -18.71
C SER A 520 -28.76 2.95 -19.85
N GLN A 521 -29.69 3.89 -20.03
CA GLN A 521 -29.61 4.94 -21.06
C GLN A 521 -28.51 5.98 -20.78
N TYR A 522 -28.11 6.16 -19.52
CA TYR A 522 -27.08 7.09 -19.07
C TYR A 522 -25.71 6.42 -18.93
N LEU A 523 -25.65 5.10 -19.07
CA LEU A 523 -24.42 4.35 -18.90
C LEU A 523 -23.37 4.76 -19.94
N LEU A 524 -22.23 5.22 -19.47
CA LEU A 524 -21.04 5.52 -20.28
C LEU A 524 -20.18 4.28 -20.51
N GLY A 525 -20.09 3.42 -19.51
CA GLY A 525 -19.34 2.17 -19.53
C GLY A 525 -19.03 1.66 -18.13
N GLN A 526 -18.19 0.62 -18.07
CA GLN A 526 -17.77 -0.02 -16.84
C GLN A 526 -16.24 -0.09 -16.77
N GLY A 527 -15.68 0.36 -15.66
CA GLY A 527 -14.29 0.17 -15.27
C GLY A 527 -14.17 -0.80 -14.10
N LEU A 528 -13.04 -0.74 -13.41
CA LEU A 528 -12.80 -1.48 -12.19
C LEU A 528 -13.49 -0.81 -11.00
N ALA A 529 -14.27 -1.57 -10.25
CA ALA A 529 -14.78 -1.19 -8.93
C ALA A 529 -13.59 -1.03 -7.95
N ALA A 530 -13.08 0.19 -7.82
CA ALA A 530 -11.82 0.46 -7.13
C ALA A 530 -12.00 0.68 -5.63
N SER A 531 -13.00 1.46 -5.27
CA SER A 531 -13.35 1.77 -3.87
C SER A 531 -14.83 2.03 -3.77
N GLY A 532 -15.47 1.47 -2.73
CA GLY A 532 -16.92 1.45 -2.58
C GLY A 532 -17.58 2.82 -2.52
N GLY A 533 -18.90 2.80 -2.72
CA GLY A 533 -19.76 3.98 -2.73
C GLY A 533 -20.02 4.54 -4.11
N ALA A 534 -21.11 5.31 -4.22
CA ALA A 534 -21.48 6.04 -5.43
C ALA A 534 -21.40 7.55 -5.18
N VAL A 535 -20.97 8.31 -6.19
CA VAL A 535 -20.88 9.77 -6.10
C VAL A 535 -21.23 10.42 -7.42
N SER A 536 -22.13 11.44 -7.36
CA SER A 536 -22.40 12.34 -8.46
C SER A 536 -21.67 13.65 -8.25
N GLY A 537 -20.92 14.13 -9.25
CA GLY A 537 -20.13 15.33 -9.08
C GLY A 537 -19.64 15.94 -10.40
N ARG A 538 -18.99 17.08 -10.29
CA ARG A 538 -18.38 17.81 -11.40
C ARG A 538 -17.06 17.20 -11.81
N ALA A 539 -16.88 16.96 -13.08
CA ALA A 539 -15.65 16.48 -13.68
C ALA A 539 -14.56 17.56 -13.60
N VAL A 540 -13.40 17.24 -13.05
CA VAL A 540 -12.21 18.11 -13.00
C VAL A 540 -11.00 17.31 -13.44
N PHE A 541 -10.17 17.88 -14.31
CA PHE A 541 -9.01 17.21 -14.91
C PHE A 541 -7.68 17.69 -14.32
N ASP A 542 -7.64 18.91 -13.80
CA ASP A 542 -6.45 19.51 -13.18
C ASP A 542 -6.69 19.74 -11.69
N ILE A 543 -5.80 19.22 -10.87
CA ILE A 543 -5.81 19.35 -9.41
C ILE A 543 -5.90 20.82 -8.97
N ASN A 544 -5.18 21.70 -9.66
CA ASN A 544 -5.14 23.13 -9.34
C ASN A 544 -6.48 23.84 -9.58
N ARG A 545 -7.36 23.23 -10.35
CA ARG A 545 -8.68 23.80 -10.67
C ARG A 545 -9.81 23.37 -9.71
N ILE A 546 -9.55 22.38 -8.86
CA ILE A 546 -10.54 21.86 -7.90
C ILE A 546 -11.15 22.98 -7.06
N GLU A 547 -10.32 23.85 -6.50
CA GLU A 547 -10.81 24.96 -5.66
C GLU A 547 -11.64 25.98 -6.45
N ALA A 548 -11.24 26.27 -7.67
CA ALA A 548 -12.00 27.21 -8.54
C ALA A 548 -13.38 26.65 -8.89
N ILE A 549 -13.46 25.35 -9.26
CA ILE A 549 -14.72 24.67 -9.53
C ILE A 549 -15.59 24.58 -8.28
N ARG A 550 -15.00 24.32 -7.11
CA ARG A 550 -15.71 24.27 -5.82
C ARG A 550 -16.27 25.66 -5.45
N MET A 551 -15.54 26.73 -5.71
CA MET A 551 -16.05 28.09 -5.52
C MET A 551 -17.19 28.43 -6.46
N GLN A 552 -17.12 27.98 -7.70
CA GLN A 552 -18.17 28.20 -8.70
C GLN A 552 -19.45 27.38 -8.41
N TYR A 553 -19.28 26.17 -7.88
CA TYR A 553 -20.36 25.22 -7.57
C TYR A 553 -20.26 24.71 -6.12
N PRO A 554 -20.53 25.53 -5.10
CA PRO A 554 -20.26 25.21 -3.70
C PRO A 554 -21.02 24.01 -3.13
N LYS A 555 -22.13 23.62 -3.76
CA LYS A 555 -22.98 22.50 -3.32
C LYS A 555 -22.68 21.20 -4.06
N ASP A 556 -21.93 21.25 -5.15
CA ASP A 556 -21.65 20.08 -5.97
C ASP A 556 -20.40 19.36 -5.47
N LYS A 557 -20.45 18.04 -5.50
CA LYS A 557 -19.28 17.19 -5.28
C LYS A 557 -18.36 17.25 -6.50
N ILE A 558 -17.09 16.88 -6.33
CA ILE A 558 -16.07 16.91 -7.37
C ILE A 558 -15.55 15.51 -7.65
N ILE A 559 -15.50 15.15 -8.92
CA ILE A 559 -14.88 13.92 -9.40
C ILE A 559 -13.62 14.29 -10.17
N LEU A 560 -12.46 13.89 -9.61
CA LEU A 560 -11.17 14.06 -10.27
C LEU A 560 -10.99 12.98 -11.35
N ILE A 561 -10.72 13.39 -12.58
CA ILE A 561 -10.50 12.50 -13.73
C ILE A 561 -9.03 12.59 -14.15
N ARG A 562 -8.33 11.43 -14.13
CA ARG A 562 -6.92 11.36 -14.50
C ARG A 562 -6.66 10.17 -15.45
N PRO A 563 -5.62 10.21 -16.30
CA PRO A 563 -5.19 9.02 -17.03
C PRO A 563 -4.78 7.92 -16.03
N GLU A 564 -3.93 8.26 -15.12
CA GLU A 564 -3.45 7.50 -13.96
C GLU A 564 -3.19 8.47 -12.80
N THR A 565 -2.92 7.98 -11.61
CA THR A 565 -2.55 8.86 -10.49
C THR A 565 -1.08 8.66 -10.10
N ASN A 566 -0.41 9.77 -9.87
CA ASN A 566 0.95 9.83 -9.37
C ASN A 566 0.96 10.23 -7.87
N PRO A 567 2.06 10.03 -7.14
CA PRO A 567 2.18 10.49 -5.75
C PRO A 567 1.90 11.98 -5.56
N GLU A 568 2.16 12.78 -6.57
CA GLU A 568 1.90 14.23 -6.60
C GLU A 568 0.39 14.56 -6.63
N ASP A 569 -0.41 13.66 -7.16
CA ASP A 569 -1.88 13.82 -7.24
C ASP A 569 -2.58 13.67 -5.88
N VAL A 570 -1.88 13.21 -4.83
CA VAL A 570 -2.47 12.92 -3.51
C VAL A 570 -3.26 14.11 -2.96
N ILE A 571 -2.77 15.34 -3.14
CA ILE A 571 -3.48 16.55 -2.70
C ILE A 571 -4.81 16.71 -3.45
N GLY A 572 -4.83 16.47 -4.75
CA GLY A 572 -6.05 16.52 -5.55
C GLY A 572 -7.02 15.40 -5.22
N LEU A 573 -6.50 14.19 -5.01
CA LEU A 573 -7.29 13.05 -4.56
C LEU A 573 -7.99 13.34 -3.23
N GLN A 574 -7.33 14.06 -2.33
CA GLN A 574 -7.90 14.47 -1.04
C GLN A 574 -9.04 15.47 -1.20
N LYS A 575 -8.86 16.46 -2.07
CA LYS A 575 -9.81 17.54 -2.29
C LYS A 575 -11.00 17.13 -3.15
N SER A 576 -10.93 16.00 -3.86
CA SER A 576 -12.05 15.46 -4.64
C SER A 576 -12.97 14.60 -3.77
N ASP A 577 -14.21 14.40 -4.21
CA ASP A 577 -15.20 13.54 -3.55
C ASP A 577 -15.29 12.17 -4.23
N GLY A 578 -14.83 12.07 -5.48
CA GLY A 578 -14.72 10.83 -6.24
C GLY A 578 -13.54 10.86 -7.22
N ILE A 579 -13.14 9.69 -7.71
CA ILE A 579 -11.98 9.54 -8.57
C ILE A 579 -12.30 8.59 -9.73
N LEU A 580 -11.94 9.00 -10.94
CA LEU A 580 -12.06 8.20 -12.16
C LEU A 580 -10.72 8.16 -12.89
N THR A 581 -10.18 6.96 -13.15
CA THR A 581 -8.95 6.84 -13.94
C THR A 581 -9.14 5.96 -15.16
N SER A 582 -8.45 6.29 -16.28
CA SER A 582 -8.53 5.49 -17.51
C SER A 582 -7.67 4.23 -17.46
N VAL A 583 -6.62 4.22 -16.65
CA VAL A 583 -5.76 3.06 -16.39
C VAL A 583 -5.58 2.84 -14.90
N GLY A 584 -5.27 1.60 -14.50
CA GLY A 584 -4.95 1.22 -13.12
C GLY A 584 -5.64 -0.06 -12.68
N GLY A 585 -4.84 -1.03 -12.19
CA GLY A 585 -5.34 -2.29 -11.63
C GLY A 585 -5.79 -2.18 -10.17
N MET A 586 -6.22 -3.30 -9.58
CA MET A 586 -6.66 -3.41 -8.16
C MET A 586 -5.59 -2.97 -7.16
N THR A 587 -4.33 -3.07 -7.55
CA THR A 587 -3.15 -2.78 -6.74
C THR A 587 -2.43 -1.50 -7.15
N SER A 588 -3.01 -0.75 -8.11
CA SER A 588 -2.45 0.52 -8.55
C SER A 588 -2.47 1.58 -7.44
N HIS A 589 -1.57 2.55 -7.55
CA HIS A 589 -1.51 3.69 -6.63
C HIS A 589 -2.87 4.38 -6.48
N ALA A 590 -3.59 4.58 -7.60
CA ALA A 590 -4.93 5.16 -7.61
C ALA A 590 -5.89 4.40 -6.69
N VAL A 591 -6.03 3.10 -6.89
CA VAL A 591 -6.98 2.26 -6.14
C VAL A 591 -6.62 2.20 -4.66
N LEU A 592 -5.34 2.07 -4.33
CA LEU A 592 -4.88 2.07 -2.94
C LEU A 592 -5.18 3.39 -2.24
N GLN A 593 -5.01 4.52 -2.95
CA GLN A 593 -5.33 5.85 -2.39
C GLN A 593 -6.85 6.06 -2.27
N MET A 594 -7.64 5.64 -3.26
CA MET A 594 -9.11 5.72 -3.19
C MET A 594 -9.64 5.00 -1.95
N ARG A 595 -9.19 3.77 -1.71
CA ARG A 595 -9.58 2.97 -0.54
C ARG A 595 -9.15 3.63 0.76
N ARG A 596 -7.91 4.10 0.81
CA ARG A 596 -7.36 4.73 2.02
C ARG A 596 -8.00 6.07 2.36
N LEU A 597 -8.37 6.85 1.33
CA LEU A 597 -9.02 8.15 1.48
C LEU A 597 -10.56 8.02 1.59
N GLU A 598 -11.06 6.78 1.55
CA GLU A 598 -12.49 6.50 1.61
C GLU A 598 -13.30 7.21 0.51
N LYS A 599 -12.67 7.35 -0.64
CA LYS A 599 -13.29 8.03 -1.79
C LYS A 599 -13.91 7.00 -2.73
N SER A 600 -15.15 7.27 -3.16
CA SER A 600 -15.77 6.48 -4.24
C SER A 600 -14.88 6.54 -5.47
N GLY A 601 -14.61 5.38 -6.09
CA GLY A 601 -13.67 5.36 -7.18
C GLY A 601 -13.88 4.27 -8.21
N VAL A 602 -13.67 4.64 -9.47
CA VAL A 602 -13.62 3.73 -10.62
C VAL A 602 -12.26 3.88 -11.29
N SER A 603 -11.59 2.78 -11.49
CA SER A 603 -10.28 2.72 -12.16
C SER A 603 -10.36 1.87 -13.43
N ASP A 604 -9.29 1.87 -14.25
CA ASP A 604 -9.24 1.09 -15.49
C ASP A 604 -10.44 1.32 -16.44
N PHE A 605 -10.91 2.57 -16.50
CA PHE A 605 -11.98 2.96 -17.42
C PHE A 605 -11.39 3.17 -18.83
N SER A 606 -10.92 2.10 -19.43
CA SER A 606 -10.04 2.08 -20.62
C SER A 606 -10.70 2.59 -21.92
N ILE A 607 -12.03 2.69 -21.96
CA ILE A 607 -12.77 3.30 -23.09
C ILE A 607 -12.65 4.83 -23.11
N MET A 608 -12.07 5.43 -22.06
CA MET A 608 -11.87 6.86 -21.92
C MET A 608 -10.45 7.25 -22.34
N LYS A 609 -10.35 8.25 -23.21
CA LYS A 609 -9.09 8.93 -23.56
C LYS A 609 -9.14 10.37 -23.06
N ILE A 610 -8.14 10.77 -22.31
CA ILE A 610 -8.06 12.12 -21.73
C ILE A 610 -7.09 12.96 -22.56
N ALA A 611 -7.54 14.16 -22.94
CA ALA A 611 -6.72 15.23 -23.49
C ALA A 611 -6.54 16.28 -22.39
N GLU A 612 -5.48 16.12 -21.60
CA GLU A 612 -5.22 16.97 -20.42
C GLU A 612 -5.05 18.44 -20.79
N SER A 613 -4.41 18.75 -21.92
CA SER A 613 -4.23 20.13 -22.41
C SER A 613 -5.56 20.84 -22.73
N GLU A 614 -6.61 20.09 -23.00
CA GLU A 614 -7.93 20.60 -23.37
C GLU A 614 -8.95 20.46 -22.24
N ASN A 615 -8.59 19.83 -21.13
CA ASN A 615 -9.47 19.49 -20.00
C ASN A 615 -10.75 18.75 -20.45
N ILE A 616 -10.57 17.74 -21.29
CA ILE A 616 -11.66 16.89 -21.80
C ILE A 616 -11.31 15.40 -21.71
N ALA A 617 -12.35 14.60 -21.59
CA ALA A 617 -12.28 13.15 -21.77
C ALA A 617 -13.21 12.70 -22.89
N VAL A 618 -12.70 11.89 -23.81
CA VAL A 618 -13.47 11.28 -24.89
C VAL A 618 -13.74 9.82 -24.54
N ILE A 619 -15.00 9.46 -24.40
CA ILE A 619 -15.46 8.12 -24.07
C ILE A 619 -15.99 7.45 -25.34
N ASN A 620 -15.40 6.32 -25.71
CA ASN A 620 -15.88 5.49 -26.83
C ASN A 620 -16.83 4.43 -26.26
N ARG A 621 -18.14 4.61 -26.47
CA ARG A 621 -19.15 3.66 -25.97
C ARG A 621 -19.05 2.31 -26.68
N GLU A 622 -19.21 1.22 -25.94
CA GLU A 622 -19.28 -0.14 -26.49
C GLU A 622 -20.43 -0.34 -27.46
N GLN A 623 -21.55 0.37 -27.25
CA GLN A 623 -22.73 0.36 -28.12
C GLN A 623 -22.60 1.28 -29.35
N GLY A 624 -21.44 1.87 -29.57
CA GLY A 624 -21.14 2.83 -30.62
C GLY A 624 -21.42 4.28 -30.22
N GLY A 625 -20.65 5.18 -30.82
CA GLY A 625 -20.70 6.63 -30.54
C GLY A 625 -19.62 7.12 -29.58
N LYS A 626 -19.35 8.41 -29.64
CA LYS A 626 -18.39 9.12 -28.80
C LYS A 626 -19.12 10.14 -27.95
N ILE A 627 -18.79 10.18 -26.67
CA ILE A 627 -19.21 11.21 -25.73
C ILE A 627 -17.97 11.97 -25.27
N VAL A 628 -18.09 13.29 -25.23
CA VAL A 628 -17.04 14.18 -24.71
C VAL A 628 -17.52 14.74 -23.38
N ILE A 629 -16.75 14.46 -22.33
CA ILE A 629 -16.93 15.06 -21.01
C ILE A 629 -15.96 16.24 -20.92
N ARG A 630 -16.48 17.40 -20.59
CA ARG A 630 -15.71 18.63 -20.37
C ARG A 630 -15.58 18.95 -18.89
N GLU A 631 -14.61 19.75 -18.54
CA GLU A 631 -14.50 20.27 -17.20
C GLU A 631 -15.79 20.97 -16.75
N GLY A 632 -16.27 20.63 -15.57
CA GLY A 632 -17.53 21.12 -15.03
C GLY A 632 -18.76 20.32 -15.40
N ASP A 633 -18.70 19.38 -16.36
CA ASP A 633 -19.81 18.46 -16.64
C ASP A 633 -20.09 17.56 -15.43
N VAL A 634 -21.35 17.18 -15.27
CA VAL A 634 -21.74 16.29 -14.17
C VAL A 634 -21.74 14.84 -14.63
N ILE A 635 -21.08 14.00 -13.87
CA ILE A 635 -21.09 12.54 -14.04
C ILE A 635 -21.38 11.87 -12.71
N THR A 636 -21.78 10.62 -12.76
CA THR A 636 -21.93 9.76 -11.58
C THR A 636 -21.02 8.54 -11.74
N ILE A 637 -20.23 8.23 -10.71
CA ILE A 637 -19.44 7.02 -10.64
C ILE A 637 -19.96 6.12 -9.51
N ASP A 638 -20.02 4.82 -9.77
CA ASP A 638 -20.36 3.81 -8.77
C ASP A 638 -19.16 2.91 -8.52
N GLY A 639 -18.46 3.17 -7.43
CA GLY A 639 -17.28 2.41 -7.01
C GLY A 639 -17.60 0.99 -6.54
N ASN A 640 -18.87 0.63 -6.32
CA ASN A 640 -19.29 -0.73 -5.97
C ASN A 640 -19.34 -1.64 -7.20
N THR A 641 -19.80 -1.09 -8.34
CA THR A 641 -20.01 -1.85 -9.58
C THR A 641 -19.00 -1.52 -10.69
N GLY A 642 -18.29 -0.41 -10.56
CA GLY A 642 -17.39 0.12 -11.59
C GLY A 642 -18.12 0.87 -12.71
N HIS A 643 -19.44 1.10 -12.61
CA HIS A 643 -20.19 1.81 -13.63
C HIS A 643 -19.98 3.32 -13.58
N VAL A 644 -19.98 3.93 -14.75
CA VAL A 644 -19.91 5.39 -14.92
C VAL A 644 -21.12 5.85 -15.75
N TYR A 645 -21.83 6.86 -15.25
CA TYR A 645 -23.06 7.36 -15.85
C TYR A 645 -22.93 8.85 -16.17
N LEU A 646 -23.60 9.28 -17.23
CA LEU A 646 -23.74 10.69 -17.57
C LEU A 646 -24.81 11.35 -16.69
N GLY A 647 -24.53 12.53 -16.15
CA GLY A 647 -25.47 13.31 -15.34
C GLY A 647 -25.41 13.00 -13.85
N ALA A 648 -26.27 13.67 -13.10
CA ALA A 648 -26.40 13.50 -11.65
C ALA A 648 -27.51 12.47 -11.35
N HIS A 649 -27.15 11.48 -10.54
CA HIS A 649 -28.08 10.45 -10.07
C HIS A 649 -28.10 10.43 -8.54
N PRO A 650 -29.29 10.29 -7.92
CA PRO A 650 -29.42 10.36 -6.46
C PRO A 650 -28.74 9.17 -5.79
N THR A 651 -28.09 9.45 -4.66
CA THR A 651 -27.47 8.45 -3.80
C THR A 651 -28.12 8.43 -2.43
N ARG A 652 -28.05 7.30 -1.74
CA ARG A 652 -28.46 7.13 -0.34
C ARG A 652 -27.33 6.53 0.49
N LYS A 653 -27.24 6.91 1.75
CA LYS A 653 -26.30 6.28 2.67
C LYS A 653 -26.80 4.90 3.11
N VAL A 654 -25.91 3.94 3.07
CA VAL A 654 -26.14 2.57 3.52
C VAL A 654 -25.04 2.17 4.47
N HIS A 655 -25.40 1.66 5.64
CA HIS A 655 -24.49 1.02 6.58
C HIS A 655 -24.18 -0.39 6.07
N ARG A 656 -22.96 -0.66 5.74
CA ARG A 656 -22.47 -2.02 5.42
C ARG A 656 -21.53 -2.54 6.47
#